data_164deeeeecccb47cd30bd97948ed0fdd
#
_entry.id   164deeeeecccb47cd30bd97948ed0fdd
#
_cell.length_a   1.000
_cell.length_b   1.000
_cell.length_c   1.000
_cell.angle_alpha   90.00
_cell.angle_beta   90.00
_cell.angle_gamma   90.00
#
_symmetry.space_group_name_H-M   'P 1'
#
loop_
_entity.id
_entity.type
_entity.pdbx_description
1 polymer ?
#
loop_
_entity_poly.entity_id
_entity_poly.type
_entity_poly.pdbx_seq_one_letter_code
_entity_poly.pdbx_strand_id
1 'polypeptide(L)'
;MKKIISLALSAVILISAFTSLGAVSASAETQEGRIYYYGYASDGQAFADKYYDLIEYAAELVDNFEESLNLTEYNRTAETPLITNSSNSYDTMVMFRDVLLQSHPELFYLKNFSWYLSSGQVTNILFIYNYTDDVNNDSQNSNDFYSKADTVEMKKAFEEKTQAYLKKVDSSMSDFEKALILHDELVINSAYKLTDPDGHEVDTYMLMVKEFGDCDCYAGAYSYLLKRCGVDTEQIVSESMAHQWSKVKIDGKWYNVDVTWDDPTLNHENVEAHVKHNFFLYTDSAFQDSSVFTYADNLHTDYNTLFVSDDDRFDSYELLHSLSSRLCYVNNQLYMSRNVTNEGGIYTYDYLTDTKSDRLVEINDRWQYRPDPQYSWNGVYSTIDSQDGYIYYNTPSAIYVYDTVDGSTERFWDNTESDTMDIYGLRIIGNTVYAAESEDPNSARTLVQADECKKRTVPYVTSGGEEISLTAEFERDAEDTTNFGISNVFKNIELLGVQVKNSSNGEESRSVRFVSVLKDTLLQDAADYGFIAVAAGSKAEARELANDLTLDNAPARNVFSCGGTDNNVSGDYGVHNSDKTYKYVTFAVNNLRDYGVAAVFYIKDTNNNVFYAPYTDSLGDVYNNCAVDWNAILQAQQ
;
A
#
# COMPACT_ATOMS: atom_id res chain seq x y z
N MET A 1 26.84 36.22 -15.17
CA MET A 1 27.74 35.10 -15.56
C MET A 1 27.57 33.86 -14.68
N LYS A 2 27.35 33.93 -13.36
CA LYS A 2 27.10 32.72 -12.54
C LYS A 2 25.69 32.08 -12.71
N LYS A 3 24.67 32.85 -13.01
CA LYS A 3 23.30 32.34 -13.29
C LYS A 3 23.19 31.67 -14.67
N ILE A 4 23.94 32.11 -15.65
CA ILE A 4 23.95 31.52 -17.01
C ILE A 4 24.65 30.15 -17.03
N ILE A 5 25.65 29.96 -16.16
CA ILE A 5 26.37 28.67 -16.05
C ILE A 5 25.52 27.61 -15.33
N SER A 6 24.65 28.02 -14.39
CA SER A 6 23.71 27.12 -13.70
C SER A 6 22.61 26.59 -14.65
N LEU A 7 22.04 27.46 -15.49
CA LEU A 7 21.07 27.03 -16.51
C LEU A 7 21.68 26.11 -17.57
N ALA A 8 22.92 26.38 -17.97
CA ALA A 8 23.62 25.53 -18.95
C ALA A 8 23.99 24.15 -18.39
N LEU A 9 24.22 24.03 -17.08
CA LEU A 9 24.50 22.75 -16.44
C LEU A 9 23.23 21.93 -16.23
N SER A 10 22.11 22.57 -15.89
CA SER A 10 20.80 21.90 -15.77
C SER A 10 20.31 21.38 -17.12
N ALA A 11 20.44 22.17 -18.18
CA ALA A 11 20.13 21.76 -19.55
C ALA A 11 21.00 20.61 -20.06
N VAL A 12 22.26 20.53 -19.65
CA VAL A 12 23.17 19.43 -20.04
C VAL A 12 22.85 18.14 -19.29
N ILE A 13 22.36 18.21 -18.04
CA ILE A 13 21.95 17.04 -17.28
C ILE A 13 20.60 16.52 -17.81
N LEU A 14 19.65 17.40 -18.16
CA LEU A 14 18.40 17.03 -18.82
C LEU A 14 18.61 16.40 -20.20
N ILE A 15 19.50 16.94 -21.03
CA ILE A 15 19.84 16.36 -22.35
C ILE A 15 20.52 14.98 -22.19
N SER A 16 21.28 14.73 -21.13
CA SER A 16 21.88 13.41 -20.87
C SER A 16 20.86 12.39 -20.33
N ALA A 17 19.82 12.83 -19.63
CA ALA A 17 18.71 11.97 -19.22
C ALA A 17 17.81 11.58 -20.42
N PHE A 18 17.54 12.53 -21.32
CA PHE A 18 16.78 12.25 -22.56
C PHE A 18 17.56 11.42 -23.60
N THR A 19 18.89 11.44 -23.62
CA THR A 19 19.68 10.64 -24.57
C THR A 19 20.00 9.23 -24.08
N SER A 20 19.76 8.91 -22.81
CA SER A 20 19.87 7.55 -22.27
C SER A 20 18.56 6.74 -22.33
N LEU A 21 17.43 7.38 -22.58
CA LEU A 21 16.22 6.72 -23.04
C LEU A 21 16.45 6.34 -24.51
N GLY A 22 17.12 5.21 -24.72
CA GLY A 22 17.31 4.62 -26.02
C GLY A 22 15.98 4.53 -26.75
N ALA A 23 16.01 4.82 -28.04
CA ALA A 23 14.86 4.70 -28.92
C ALA A 23 14.16 3.35 -28.70
N VAL A 24 13.16 3.33 -27.85
CA VAL A 24 12.17 2.26 -27.78
C VAL A 24 11.31 2.47 -29.00
N SER A 25 11.43 1.59 -29.97
CA SER A 25 10.56 1.53 -31.13
C SER A 25 9.11 1.56 -30.63
N ALA A 26 8.31 2.50 -31.14
CA ALA A 26 6.90 2.59 -30.88
C ALA A 26 6.16 1.34 -31.40
N SER A 27 6.15 0.30 -30.60
CA SER A 27 5.02 -0.60 -30.54
C SER A 27 4.02 0.07 -29.59
N ALA A 28 2.76 0.09 -29.94
CA ALA A 28 1.69 0.54 -29.07
C ALA A 28 1.53 -0.49 -27.92
N GLU A 29 2.51 -0.55 -27.03
CA GLU A 29 2.39 -1.15 -25.73
C GLU A 29 1.68 -0.13 -24.85
N THR A 30 0.52 -0.52 -24.36
CA THR A 30 -0.20 0.18 -23.28
C THR A 30 0.84 0.48 -22.20
N GLN A 31 1.08 1.75 -21.93
CA GLN A 31 1.98 2.14 -20.84
C GLN A 31 1.25 1.80 -19.53
N GLU A 32 1.66 0.74 -18.90
CA GLU A 32 1.14 0.30 -17.61
C GLU A 32 1.27 1.40 -16.55
N GLY A 33 0.25 1.55 -15.69
CA GLY A 33 0.26 2.48 -14.56
C GLY A 33 -0.03 3.95 -14.88
N ARG A 34 -0.70 4.27 -15.98
CA ARG A 34 -1.17 5.63 -16.26
C ARG A 34 -2.52 5.90 -15.58
N ILE A 35 -2.65 7.04 -14.92
CA ILE A 35 -3.94 7.63 -14.59
C ILE A 35 -4.39 8.42 -15.81
N TYR A 36 -5.62 8.16 -16.23
CA TYR A 36 -6.24 8.86 -17.35
C TYR A 36 -7.33 9.78 -16.82
N TYR A 37 -7.36 11.00 -17.32
CA TYR A 37 -8.37 11.99 -16.96
C TYR A 37 -9.56 11.94 -17.91
N TYR A 38 -10.74 11.94 -17.33
CA TYR A 38 -11.99 11.92 -18.07
C TYR A 38 -13.00 12.97 -17.59
N GLY A 39 -12.61 14.25 -17.56
CA GLY A 39 -13.48 15.34 -17.11
C GLY A 39 -14.34 15.97 -18.21
N TYR A 40 -13.91 15.93 -19.47
CA TYR A 40 -14.63 16.52 -20.60
C TYR A 40 -14.62 15.58 -21.80
N ALA A 41 -15.22 14.40 -21.67
CA ALA A 41 -15.37 13.45 -22.75
C ALA A 41 -14.03 13.10 -23.48
N SER A 42 -14.12 12.59 -24.70
CA SER A 42 -13.00 12.14 -25.54
C SER A 42 -11.81 13.11 -25.69
N ASP A 43 -12.00 14.38 -25.35
CA ASP A 43 -11.00 15.42 -25.62
C ASP A 43 -9.91 15.47 -24.54
N GLY A 44 -10.24 15.21 -23.26
CA GLY A 44 -9.28 15.16 -22.16
C GLY A 44 -8.31 14.00 -22.29
N GLN A 45 -8.81 12.81 -22.60
CA GLN A 45 -7.98 11.62 -22.83
C GLN A 45 -7.07 11.80 -24.06
N ALA A 46 -7.65 12.27 -25.17
CA ALA A 46 -6.86 12.54 -26.37
C ALA A 46 -5.78 13.61 -26.13
N PHE A 47 -6.05 14.56 -25.23
CA PHE A 47 -5.07 15.55 -24.80
C PHE A 47 -3.98 14.92 -23.93
N ALA A 48 -4.35 14.12 -22.95
CA ALA A 48 -3.42 13.40 -22.06
C ALA A 48 -2.48 12.49 -22.87
N ASP A 49 -3.02 11.68 -23.77
CA ASP A 49 -2.24 10.79 -24.62
C ASP A 49 -1.28 11.55 -25.54
N LYS A 50 -1.77 12.64 -26.11
CA LYS A 50 -1.01 13.44 -27.05
C LYS A 50 0.12 14.22 -26.40
N TYR A 51 -0.09 14.73 -25.19
CA TYR A 51 0.83 15.63 -24.51
C TYR A 51 1.41 15.03 -23.23
N TYR A 52 1.49 13.71 -23.17
CA TYR A 52 1.98 12.99 -22.00
C TYR A 52 3.33 13.52 -21.50
N ASP A 53 4.32 13.64 -22.40
CA ASP A 53 5.66 14.12 -22.02
C ASP A 53 5.66 15.55 -21.47
N LEU A 54 4.73 16.40 -21.95
CA LEU A 54 4.57 17.75 -21.44
C LEU A 54 3.94 17.74 -20.03
N ILE A 55 2.99 16.86 -19.80
CA ILE A 55 2.31 16.71 -18.50
C ILE A 55 3.31 16.22 -17.46
N GLU A 56 4.05 15.17 -17.76
CA GLU A 56 5.09 14.64 -16.86
C GLU A 56 6.20 15.67 -16.59
N TYR A 57 6.64 16.40 -17.63
CA TYR A 57 7.63 17.47 -17.45
C TYR A 57 7.10 18.62 -16.59
N ALA A 58 5.84 19.01 -16.76
CA ALA A 58 5.23 20.02 -15.92
C ALA A 58 5.08 19.54 -14.47
N ALA A 59 4.71 18.27 -14.27
CA ALA A 59 4.64 17.67 -12.96
C ALA A 59 6.00 17.70 -12.24
N GLU A 60 7.09 17.35 -12.94
CA GLU A 60 8.45 17.43 -12.40
C GLU A 60 8.81 18.85 -11.97
N LEU A 61 8.48 19.86 -12.81
CA LEU A 61 8.74 21.27 -12.49
C LEU A 61 7.96 21.71 -11.23
N VAL A 62 6.67 21.35 -11.14
CA VAL A 62 5.83 21.66 -9.98
C VAL A 62 6.35 20.94 -8.75
N ASP A 63 6.76 19.68 -8.87
CA ASP A 63 7.29 18.90 -7.76
C ASP A 63 8.58 19.50 -7.19
N ASN A 64 9.39 20.15 -8.04
CA ASN A 64 10.57 20.90 -7.66
C ASN A 64 10.29 22.36 -7.24
N PHE A 65 9.03 22.77 -7.13
CA PHE A 65 8.61 24.13 -6.80
C PHE A 65 9.17 25.19 -7.78
N GLU A 66 9.28 24.86 -9.04
CA GLU A 66 9.62 25.84 -10.07
C GLU A 66 8.45 26.81 -10.27
N GLU A 67 8.75 28.07 -10.62
CA GLU A 67 7.73 29.12 -10.78
C GLU A 67 7.01 29.05 -12.12
N SER A 68 7.63 28.44 -13.14
CA SER A 68 7.07 28.46 -14.50
C SER A 68 7.63 27.38 -15.42
N LEU A 69 6.85 27.07 -16.45
CA LEU A 69 7.23 26.29 -17.61
C LEU A 69 7.45 27.22 -18.82
N ASN A 70 8.66 27.26 -19.38
CA ASN A 70 8.94 27.94 -20.65
C ASN A 70 8.50 27.07 -21.83
N LEU A 71 7.26 27.27 -22.27
CA LEU A 71 6.66 26.47 -23.33
C LEU A 71 7.34 26.70 -24.70
N THR A 72 7.89 27.91 -24.95
CA THR A 72 8.65 28.16 -26.18
C THR A 72 9.92 27.33 -26.26
N GLU A 73 10.62 27.18 -25.14
CA GLU A 73 11.83 26.36 -25.08
C GLU A 73 11.50 24.88 -25.16
N TYR A 74 10.49 24.44 -24.44
CA TYR A 74 9.99 23.06 -24.50
C TYR A 74 9.60 22.68 -25.94
N ASN A 75 8.75 23.47 -26.59
CA ASN A 75 8.26 23.21 -27.94
C ASN A 75 9.35 23.18 -29.02
N ARG A 76 10.51 23.75 -28.74
CA ARG A 76 11.65 23.72 -29.68
C ARG A 76 12.27 22.32 -29.81
N THR A 77 12.19 21.52 -28.77
CA THR A 77 12.82 20.19 -28.69
C THR A 77 11.80 19.05 -28.56
N ALA A 78 10.56 19.35 -28.21
CA ALA A 78 9.53 18.35 -28.00
C ALA A 78 9.14 17.65 -29.31
N GLU A 79 8.91 16.35 -29.24
CA GLU A 79 8.37 15.58 -30.36
C GLU A 79 6.93 15.99 -30.67
N THR A 80 6.16 16.34 -29.63
CA THR A 80 4.78 16.79 -29.73
C THR A 80 4.64 18.18 -29.10
N PRO A 81 4.94 19.25 -29.83
CA PRO A 81 4.85 20.62 -29.30
C PRO A 81 3.41 21.04 -29.05
N LEU A 82 3.13 21.66 -27.91
CA LEU A 82 1.85 22.29 -27.61
C LEU A 82 1.81 23.70 -28.20
N ILE A 83 1.15 23.85 -29.32
CA ILE A 83 0.97 25.14 -29.99
C ILE A 83 -0.49 25.58 -29.80
N THR A 84 -0.69 26.71 -29.13
CA THR A 84 -2.01 27.29 -28.89
C THR A 84 -2.01 28.76 -29.35
N ASN A 85 -3.12 29.21 -29.85
CA ASN A 85 -3.32 30.58 -30.29
C ASN A 85 -4.29 31.31 -29.36
N SER A 86 -4.37 32.63 -29.50
CA SER A 86 -5.21 33.49 -28.64
C SER A 86 -6.70 33.18 -28.66
N SER A 87 -7.20 32.45 -29.66
CA SER A 87 -8.61 32.06 -29.74
C SER A 87 -8.98 30.80 -28.99
N ASN A 88 -8.00 29.90 -28.72
CA ASN A 88 -8.21 28.65 -28.01
C ASN A 88 -7.26 28.45 -26.79
N SER A 89 -6.48 29.47 -26.45
CA SER A 89 -5.49 29.34 -25.37
C SER A 89 -6.16 29.07 -24.02
N TYR A 90 -7.31 29.66 -23.76
CA TYR A 90 -8.02 29.44 -22.49
C TYR A 90 -8.43 27.98 -22.33
N ASP A 91 -9.19 27.44 -23.28
CA ASP A 91 -9.67 26.05 -23.21
C ASP A 91 -8.50 25.04 -23.16
N THR A 92 -7.45 25.29 -23.95
CA THR A 92 -6.25 24.45 -23.95
C THR A 92 -5.51 24.48 -22.61
N MET A 93 -5.39 25.65 -21.97
CA MET A 93 -4.70 25.77 -20.69
C MET A 93 -5.52 25.22 -19.52
N VAL A 94 -6.83 25.37 -19.56
CA VAL A 94 -7.74 24.73 -18.61
C VAL A 94 -7.63 23.21 -18.74
N MET A 95 -7.70 22.66 -19.95
CA MET A 95 -7.52 21.24 -20.20
C MET A 95 -6.16 20.73 -19.70
N PHE A 96 -5.10 21.47 -19.98
CA PHE A 96 -3.76 21.11 -19.51
C PHE A 96 -3.66 21.07 -17.98
N ARG A 97 -4.21 22.10 -17.29
CA ARG A 97 -4.25 22.14 -15.83
C ARG A 97 -5.03 20.95 -15.27
N ASP A 98 -6.23 20.73 -15.75
CA ASP A 98 -7.14 19.70 -15.23
C ASP A 98 -6.56 18.30 -15.43
N VAL A 99 -6.01 18.04 -16.62
CA VAL A 99 -5.31 16.77 -16.89
C VAL A 99 -4.08 16.59 -15.98
N LEU A 100 -3.28 17.64 -15.78
CA LEU A 100 -2.12 17.58 -14.88
C LEU A 100 -2.53 17.24 -13.45
N LEU A 101 -3.49 17.98 -12.88
CA LEU A 101 -3.91 17.81 -11.48
C LEU A 101 -4.55 16.46 -11.21
N GLN A 102 -5.30 15.93 -12.16
CA GLN A 102 -5.92 14.60 -11.98
C GLN A 102 -4.96 13.45 -12.26
N SER A 103 -3.99 13.65 -13.15
CA SER A 103 -2.93 12.66 -13.35
C SER A 103 -1.92 12.62 -12.19
N HIS A 104 -1.81 13.73 -11.45
CA HIS A 104 -0.84 13.93 -10.38
C HIS A 104 -1.49 14.50 -9.11
N PRO A 105 -2.32 13.71 -8.39
CA PRO A 105 -2.97 14.16 -7.16
C PRO A 105 -1.99 14.53 -6.05
N GLU A 106 -0.75 14.05 -6.12
CA GLU A 106 0.35 14.42 -5.23
C GLU A 106 0.76 15.90 -5.35
N LEU A 107 0.33 16.57 -6.41
CA LEU A 107 0.55 18.01 -6.60
C LEU A 107 -0.58 18.87 -6.02
N PHE A 108 -1.23 18.42 -4.97
CA PHE A 108 -2.37 19.07 -4.27
C PHE A 108 -2.11 20.54 -3.90
N TYR A 109 -0.88 20.95 -3.80
CA TYR A 109 -0.45 22.33 -3.51
C TYR A 109 -0.38 23.23 -4.75
N LEU A 110 -0.60 22.70 -5.94
CA LEU A 110 -0.74 23.50 -7.17
C LEU A 110 -2.20 23.94 -7.31
N LYS A 111 -2.45 25.25 -7.17
CA LYS A 111 -3.79 25.83 -7.18
C LYS A 111 -4.31 26.09 -8.60
N ASN A 112 -3.48 26.69 -9.44
CA ASN A 112 -3.91 27.16 -10.75
C ASN A 112 -2.71 27.46 -11.66
N PHE A 113 -3.03 27.84 -12.91
CA PHE A 113 -2.08 28.39 -13.88
C PHE A 113 -2.44 29.81 -14.28
N SER A 114 -1.42 30.60 -14.59
CA SER A 114 -1.55 31.74 -15.50
C SER A 114 -0.58 31.59 -16.65
N TRP A 115 -0.76 32.33 -17.73
CA TRP A 115 0.10 32.19 -18.91
C TRP A 115 0.32 33.50 -19.65
N TYR A 116 1.46 33.59 -20.33
CA TYR A 116 1.81 34.70 -21.18
C TYR A 116 1.62 34.37 -22.65
N LEU A 117 1.08 35.34 -23.39
CA LEU A 117 0.95 35.29 -24.84
C LEU A 117 1.98 36.21 -25.50
N SER A 118 2.69 35.68 -26.49
CA SER A 118 3.51 36.48 -27.40
C SER A 118 3.18 36.14 -28.84
N SER A 119 2.93 37.16 -29.64
CA SER A 119 2.49 37.00 -31.05
C SER A 119 1.26 36.06 -31.20
N GLY A 120 0.38 36.05 -30.20
CA GLY A 120 -0.83 35.25 -30.18
C GLY A 120 -0.65 33.79 -29.78
N GLN A 121 0.55 33.38 -29.32
CA GLN A 121 0.84 32.03 -28.84
C GLN A 121 1.23 32.06 -27.36
N VAL A 122 0.87 31.03 -26.61
CA VAL A 122 1.34 30.85 -25.23
C VAL A 122 2.83 30.56 -25.24
N THR A 123 3.59 31.35 -24.49
CA THR A 123 5.04 31.23 -24.41
C THR A 123 5.54 30.74 -23.07
N ASN A 124 4.84 31.09 -22.00
CA ASN A 124 5.15 30.66 -20.64
C ASN A 124 3.87 30.34 -19.89
N ILE A 125 3.93 29.32 -19.07
CA ILE A 125 2.92 28.97 -18.06
C ILE A 125 3.53 29.28 -16.70
N LEU A 126 2.81 30.03 -15.85
CA LEU A 126 3.17 30.31 -14.48
C LEU A 126 2.37 29.40 -13.56
N PHE A 127 3.04 28.71 -12.68
CA PHE A 127 2.42 27.91 -11.64
C PHE A 127 1.99 28.78 -10.46
N ILE A 128 0.75 28.64 -10.02
CA ILE A 128 0.16 29.35 -8.88
C ILE A 128 -0.05 28.32 -7.79
N TYR A 129 0.76 28.42 -6.75
CA TYR A 129 0.74 27.50 -5.64
C TYR A 129 -0.22 27.94 -4.53
N ASN A 130 -0.65 26.98 -3.73
CA ASN A 130 -1.56 27.20 -2.60
C ASN A 130 -0.76 27.50 -1.30
N TYR A 131 0.23 28.41 -1.39
CA TYR A 131 0.98 28.87 -0.22
C TYR A 131 1.32 30.37 -0.31
N THR A 132 1.48 31.02 0.86
CA THR A 132 1.52 32.48 1.02
C THR A 132 2.74 33.18 0.46
N ASP A 133 3.84 32.49 0.27
CA ASP A 133 5.13 33.01 -0.20
C ASP A 133 5.35 32.80 -1.73
N ASP A 134 4.31 32.38 -2.44
CA ASP A 134 4.32 32.34 -3.90
C ASP A 134 4.20 33.73 -4.49
N VAL A 135 5.21 34.17 -5.22
CA VAL A 135 5.25 35.49 -5.88
C VAL A 135 4.22 35.61 -7.02
N ASN A 136 3.74 34.51 -7.55
CA ASN A 136 2.72 34.44 -8.59
C ASN A 136 1.30 34.32 -8.02
N ASN A 137 1.17 34.17 -6.72
CA ASN A 137 -0.11 34.02 -6.08
C ASN A 137 -0.86 35.36 -6.13
N ASP A 138 -2.09 35.32 -6.66
CA ASP A 138 -3.00 36.46 -6.62
C ASP A 138 -3.58 36.58 -5.20
N SER A 139 -2.86 37.31 -4.35
CA SER A 139 -3.13 37.50 -2.91
C SER A 139 -4.50 38.15 -2.60
N GLN A 140 -5.41 38.21 -3.57
CA GLN A 140 -6.79 38.70 -3.39
C GLN A 140 -7.74 37.63 -2.85
N ASN A 141 -7.34 36.35 -2.81
CA ASN A 141 -8.10 35.27 -2.18
C ASN A 141 -7.45 34.89 -0.85
N SER A 142 -8.11 35.23 0.23
CA SER A 142 -7.70 34.99 1.63
C SER A 142 -7.62 33.51 2.06
N ASN A 143 -7.40 32.60 1.13
CA ASN A 143 -7.46 31.16 1.34
C ASN A 143 -6.09 30.47 1.17
N ASP A 144 -4.98 31.20 1.25
CA ASP A 144 -3.65 30.62 1.22
C ASP A 144 -3.24 30.26 2.65
N PHE A 145 -3.37 28.98 2.98
CA PHE A 145 -3.29 28.50 4.37
C PHE A 145 -1.90 28.06 4.80
N TYR A 146 -1.01 27.82 3.84
CA TYR A 146 0.28 27.18 4.11
C TYR A 146 1.43 28.10 3.72
N SER A 147 2.56 27.98 4.40
CA SER A 147 3.83 28.50 3.92
C SER A 147 4.45 27.46 2.97
N LYS A 148 5.46 27.87 2.20
CA LYS A 148 6.25 26.92 1.39
C LYS A 148 6.91 25.85 2.25
N ALA A 149 7.35 26.19 3.45
CA ALA A 149 7.93 25.24 4.40
C ALA A 149 6.90 24.21 4.87
N ASP A 150 5.66 24.64 5.17
CA ASP A 150 4.56 23.72 5.53
C ASP A 150 4.24 22.79 4.36
N THR A 151 4.23 23.28 3.13
CA THR A 151 3.98 22.46 1.92
C THR A 151 5.03 21.37 1.74
N VAL A 152 6.31 21.64 2.06
CA VAL A 152 7.36 20.61 2.03
C VAL A 152 7.09 19.50 3.04
N GLU A 153 6.68 19.85 4.27
CA GLU A 153 6.31 18.84 5.28
C GLU A 153 5.03 18.10 4.90
N MET A 154 4.07 18.78 4.25
CA MET A 154 2.85 18.15 3.74
C MET A 154 3.17 17.13 2.64
N LYS A 155 4.04 17.45 1.69
CA LYS A 155 4.51 16.49 0.66
C LYS A 155 5.13 15.26 1.31
N LYS A 156 5.97 15.46 2.31
CA LYS A 156 6.59 14.36 3.04
C LYS A 156 5.53 13.49 3.73
N ALA A 157 4.57 14.10 4.44
CA ALA A 157 3.49 13.38 5.09
C ALA A 157 2.61 12.61 4.08
N PHE A 158 2.34 13.19 2.90
CA PHE A 158 1.62 12.53 1.82
C PHE A 158 2.36 11.29 1.32
N GLU A 159 3.67 11.41 1.06
CA GLU A 159 4.49 10.26 0.63
C GLU A 159 4.60 9.20 1.73
N GLU A 160 4.77 9.58 3.00
CA GLU A 160 4.78 8.64 4.13
C GLU A 160 3.47 7.85 4.23
N LYS A 161 2.32 8.50 4.03
CA LYS A 161 1.01 7.83 3.98
C LYS A 161 0.86 6.97 2.73
N THR A 162 1.28 7.46 1.56
CA THR A 162 1.33 6.66 0.33
C THR A 162 2.10 5.37 0.56
N GLN A 163 3.30 5.46 1.13
CA GLN A 163 4.10 4.29 1.46
C GLN A 163 3.41 3.37 2.48
N ALA A 164 2.65 3.92 3.44
CA ALA A 164 1.89 3.11 4.39
C ALA A 164 0.79 2.29 3.72
N TYR A 165 0.08 2.86 2.74
CA TYR A 165 -0.89 2.13 1.91
C TYR A 165 -0.22 1.07 1.05
N LEU A 166 0.86 1.45 0.34
CA LEU A 166 1.58 0.54 -0.53
C LEU A 166 2.25 -0.63 0.21
N LYS A 167 2.49 -0.49 1.53
CA LYS A 167 2.94 -1.60 2.39
C LYS A 167 1.95 -2.76 2.52
N LYS A 168 0.71 -2.55 2.15
CA LYS A 168 -0.34 -3.57 2.21
C LYS A 168 -0.42 -4.42 0.95
N VAL A 169 0.26 -4.02 -0.11
CA VAL A 169 0.30 -4.74 -1.39
C VAL A 169 1.74 -5.15 -1.74
N ASP A 170 1.88 -6.22 -2.48
CA ASP A 170 3.16 -6.71 -2.99
C ASP A 170 3.06 -7.20 -4.45
N SER A 171 4.20 -7.51 -5.07
CA SER A 171 4.26 -7.91 -6.48
C SER A 171 3.67 -9.29 -6.78
N SER A 172 3.46 -10.13 -5.78
CA SER A 172 2.81 -11.44 -5.95
C SER A 172 1.29 -11.30 -6.09
N MET A 173 0.73 -10.16 -5.69
CA MET A 173 -0.69 -9.86 -5.83
C MET A 173 -1.06 -9.62 -7.29
N SER A 174 -2.16 -10.23 -7.72
CA SER A 174 -2.83 -9.89 -8.98
C SER A 174 -3.38 -8.45 -8.95
N ASP A 175 -3.73 -7.90 -10.10
CA ASP A 175 -4.35 -6.57 -10.17
C ASP A 175 -5.68 -6.51 -9.39
N PHE A 176 -6.44 -7.62 -9.38
CA PHE A 176 -7.63 -7.74 -8.53
C PHE A 176 -7.30 -7.59 -7.04
N GLU A 177 -6.30 -8.34 -6.56
CA GLU A 177 -5.92 -8.33 -5.14
C GLU A 177 -5.37 -6.96 -4.71
N LYS A 178 -4.54 -6.33 -5.55
CA LYS A 178 -4.07 -4.96 -5.31
C LYS A 178 -5.24 -3.96 -5.25
N ALA A 179 -6.15 -4.04 -6.22
CA ALA A 179 -7.31 -3.16 -6.28
C ALA A 179 -8.19 -3.32 -5.03
N LEU A 180 -8.47 -4.56 -4.62
CA LEU A 180 -9.28 -4.88 -3.45
C LEU A 180 -8.64 -4.38 -2.15
N ILE A 181 -7.37 -4.70 -1.93
CA ILE A 181 -6.69 -4.32 -0.68
C ILE A 181 -6.57 -2.80 -0.56
N LEU A 182 -6.25 -2.07 -1.64
CA LEU A 182 -6.18 -0.61 -1.60
C LEU A 182 -7.55 0.05 -1.46
N HIS A 183 -8.60 -0.53 -2.04
CA HIS A 183 -9.98 -0.13 -1.81
C HIS A 183 -10.31 -0.20 -0.32
N ASP A 184 -10.11 -1.36 0.30
CA ASP A 184 -10.42 -1.60 1.71
C ASP A 184 -9.61 -0.69 2.65
N GLU A 185 -8.32 -0.48 2.34
CA GLU A 185 -7.47 0.43 3.12
C GLU A 185 -7.95 1.88 3.05
N LEU A 186 -8.38 2.37 1.88
CA LEU A 186 -8.92 3.73 1.76
C LEU A 186 -10.23 3.87 2.53
N VAL A 187 -11.17 2.95 2.35
CA VAL A 187 -12.46 2.97 3.07
C VAL A 187 -12.24 2.97 4.58
N ILE A 188 -11.37 2.10 5.08
CA ILE A 188 -11.20 1.93 6.54
C ILE A 188 -10.50 3.12 7.21
N ASN A 189 -9.71 3.87 6.44
CA ASN A 189 -8.92 4.99 6.95
C ASN A 189 -9.53 6.36 6.63
N SER A 190 -10.71 6.44 6.02
CA SER A 190 -11.26 7.70 5.55
C SER A 190 -12.70 7.92 5.99
N ALA A 191 -13.17 9.16 5.93
CA ALA A 191 -14.56 9.55 6.13
C ALA A 191 -14.98 10.56 5.07
N TYR A 192 -16.19 10.42 4.54
CA TYR A 192 -16.73 11.35 3.55
C TYR A 192 -17.07 12.71 4.16
N LYS A 193 -16.39 13.77 3.72
CA LYS A 193 -16.65 15.17 4.10
C LYS A 193 -16.42 16.08 2.92
N LEU A 194 -17.28 17.11 2.77
CA LEU A 194 -17.18 18.10 1.70
C LEU A 194 -16.21 19.25 2.03
N THR A 195 -15.98 19.49 3.31
CA THR A 195 -15.14 20.59 3.78
C THR A 195 -14.35 20.16 5.04
N ASP A 196 -13.25 20.84 5.27
CA ASP A 196 -12.53 20.75 6.53
C ASP A 196 -13.31 21.43 7.68
N PRO A 197 -12.84 21.36 8.94
CA PRO A 197 -13.49 22.02 10.09
C PRO A 197 -13.57 23.55 9.98
N ASP A 198 -12.72 24.18 9.16
CA ASP A 198 -12.69 25.61 8.94
C ASP A 198 -13.54 26.04 7.72
N GLY A 199 -14.12 25.08 7.02
CA GLY A 199 -15.04 25.29 5.89
C GLY A 199 -14.35 25.42 4.52
N HIS A 200 -13.10 24.94 4.40
CA HIS A 200 -12.38 24.91 3.13
C HIS A 200 -12.69 23.64 2.33
N GLU A 201 -12.60 23.75 1.01
CA GLU A 201 -12.70 22.60 0.12
C GLU A 201 -11.62 21.57 0.45
N VAL A 202 -11.97 20.29 0.35
CA VAL A 202 -11.06 19.18 0.59
C VAL A 202 -10.25 18.85 -0.67
N ASP A 203 -9.13 18.16 -0.50
CA ASP A 203 -8.26 17.70 -1.57
C ASP A 203 -7.71 16.29 -1.27
N THR A 204 -6.97 15.71 -2.20
CA THR A 204 -6.41 14.36 -2.04
C THR A 204 -5.44 14.26 -0.86
N TYR A 205 -4.72 15.34 -0.51
CA TYR A 205 -3.90 15.38 0.70
C TYR A 205 -4.73 15.21 1.97
N MET A 206 -5.89 15.88 2.03
CA MET A 206 -6.78 15.76 3.18
C MET A 206 -7.31 14.35 3.34
N LEU A 207 -7.68 13.68 2.24
CA LEU A 207 -8.08 12.27 2.30
C LEU A 207 -6.93 11.38 2.77
N MET A 208 -5.77 11.49 2.15
CA MET A 208 -4.64 10.61 2.42
C MET A 208 -4.03 10.81 3.81
N VAL A 209 -3.93 12.06 4.28
CA VAL A 209 -3.18 12.41 5.50
C VAL A 209 -4.10 12.78 6.66
N LYS A 210 -5.22 13.45 6.38
CA LYS A 210 -6.19 13.87 7.39
C LYS A 210 -7.38 12.94 7.52
N GLU A 211 -7.46 11.93 6.64
CA GLU A 211 -8.41 10.83 6.68
C GLU A 211 -9.87 11.29 6.44
N PHE A 212 -10.06 12.34 5.64
CA PHE A 212 -11.38 12.74 5.14
C PHE A 212 -11.29 13.47 3.80
N GLY A 213 -12.33 13.32 2.99
CA GLY A 213 -12.44 13.94 1.67
C GLY A 213 -13.78 13.67 1.02
N ASP A 214 -13.99 14.21 -0.18
CA ASP A 214 -15.16 13.95 -1.00
C ASP A 214 -14.88 12.95 -2.14
N CYS A 215 -15.83 12.75 -3.04
CA CYS A 215 -15.71 11.74 -4.09
C CYS A 215 -14.51 11.96 -5.02
N ASP A 216 -14.14 13.21 -5.28
CA ASP A 216 -12.96 13.56 -6.08
C ASP A 216 -11.67 13.12 -5.37
N CYS A 217 -11.60 13.35 -4.07
CA CYS A 217 -10.48 12.91 -3.23
C CYS A 217 -10.33 11.38 -3.20
N TYR A 218 -11.45 10.64 -3.05
CA TYR A 218 -11.43 9.17 -3.06
C TYR A 218 -10.99 8.61 -4.41
N ALA A 219 -11.57 9.10 -5.51
CA ALA A 219 -11.21 8.67 -6.86
C ALA A 219 -9.74 9.01 -7.18
N GLY A 220 -9.30 10.20 -6.81
CA GLY A 220 -7.92 10.66 -6.97
C GLY A 220 -6.92 9.81 -6.20
N ALA A 221 -7.15 9.61 -4.89
CA ALA A 221 -6.28 8.80 -4.04
C ALA A 221 -6.20 7.34 -4.49
N TYR A 222 -7.36 6.72 -4.77
CA TYR A 222 -7.42 5.34 -5.22
C TYR A 222 -6.67 5.13 -6.53
N SER A 223 -6.94 5.98 -7.53
CA SER A 223 -6.25 5.92 -8.81
C SER A 223 -4.74 6.16 -8.67
N TYR A 224 -4.33 7.10 -7.81
CA TYR A 224 -2.92 7.35 -7.53
C TYR A 224 -2.21 6.13 -6.94
N LEU A 225 -2.81 5.49 -5.93
CA LEU A 225 -2.25 4.30 -5.29
C LEU A 225 -2.16 3.12 -6.26
N LEU A 226 -3.19 2.90 -7.09
CA LEU A 226 -3.20 1.86 -8.12
C LEU A 226 -2.10 2.07 -9.16
N LYS A 227 -1.94 3.30 -9.67
CA LYS A 227 -0.84 3.67 -10.57
C LYS A 227 0.53 3.34 -9.96
N ARG A 228 0.73 3.68 -8.68
CA ARG A 228 1.98 3.38 -7.95
C ARG A 228 2.26 1.87 -7.82
N CYS A 229 1.22 1.02 -7.92
CA CYS A 229 1.34 -0.44 -7.91
C CYS A 229 1.38 -1.07 -9.32
N GLY A 230 1.34 -0.27 -10.39
CA GLY A 230 1.34 -0.75 -11.76
C GLY A 230 -0.02 -1.24 -12.27
N VAL A 231 -1.14 -0.88 -11.63
CA VAL A 231 -2.49 -1.22 -12.07
C VAL A 231 -3.06 -0.07 -12.89
N ASP A 232 -3.53 -0.36 -14.10
CA ASP A 232 -4.18 0.62 -14.98
C ASP A 232 -5.49 1.10 -14.36
N THR A 233 -5.69 2.40 -14.32
CA THR A 233 -6.87 3.03 -13.73
C THR A 233 -7.27 4.29 -14.46
N GLU A 234 -8.55 4.65 -14.36
CA GLU A 234 -9.15 5.86 -14.91
C GLU A 234 -10.11 6.49 -13.90
N GLN A 235 -10.17 7.81 -13.87
CA GLN A 235 -11.15 8.55 -13.07
C GLN A 235 -12.35 8.92 -13.96
N ILE A 236 -13.55 8.68 -13.46
CA ILE A 236 -14.82 8.94 -14.15
C ILE A 236 -15.55 10.06 -13.43
N VAL A 237 -16.04 11.02 -14.21
CA VAL A 237 -16.84 12.16 -13.72
C VAL A 237 -18.23 12.13 -14.33
N SER A 238 -19.26 12.35 -13.53
CA SER A 238 -20.61 12.63 -13.96
C SER A 238 -21.04 14.00 -13.43
N GLU A 239 -21.18 14.97 -14.33
CA GLU A 239 -21.60 16.34 -13.97
C GLU A 239 -23.02 16.37 -13.41
N SER A 240 -23.95 15.57 -13.97
CA SER A 240 -25.33 15.55 -13.53
C SER A 240 -25.51 14.97 -12.13
N MET A 241 -24.64 14.05 -11.74
CA MET A 241 -24.61 13.47 -10.40
C MET A 241 -23.77 14.30 -9.43
N ALA A 242 -22.96 15.24 -9.92
CA ALA A 242 -21.89 15.89 -9.15
C ALA A 242 -21.05 14.85 -8.38
N HIS A 243 -20.61 13.81 -9.10
CA HIS A 243 -19.96 12.64 -8.52
C HIS A 243 -18.78 12.14 -9.38
N GLN A 244 -17.79 11.56 -8.70
CA GLN A 244 -16.59 11.00 -9.31
C GLN A 244 -16.25 9.66 -8.69
N TRP A 245 -15.80 8.70 -9.54
CA TRP A 245 -15.34 7.37 -9.13
C TRP A 245 -14.21 6.90 -10.04
N SER A 246 -13.82 5.63 -9.94
CA SER A 246 -12.72 5.08 -10.72
C SER A 246 -13.15 3.91 -11.60
N LYS A 247 -12.43 3.70 -12.69
CA LYS A 247 -12.35 2.43 -13.39
C LYS A 247 -10.98 1.81 -13.18
N VAL A 248 -10.98 0.49 -13.08
CA VAL A 248 -9.78 -0.31 -12.83
C VAL A 248 -9.70 -1.41 -13.88
N LYS A 249 -8.51 -1.69 -14.38
CA LYS A 249 -8.29 -2.73 -15.38
C LYS A 249 -7.79 -4.01 -14.73
N ILE A 250 -8.59 -5.06 -14.78
CA ILE A 250 -8.26 -6.37 -14.26
C ILE A 250 -8.20 -7.37 -15.43
N ASP A 251 -7.09 -8.09 -15.57
CA ASP A 251 -6.88 -9.06 -16.66
C ASP A 251 -7.15 -8.47 -18.07
N GLY A 252 -6.79 -7.20 -18.28
CA GLY A 252 -6.98 -6.49 -19.53
C GLY A 252 -8.39 -5.99 -19.81
N LYS A 253 -9.33 -6.07 -18.84
CA LYS A 253 -10.71 -5.61 -18.90
C LYS A 253 -10.98 -4.51 -17.88
N TRP A 254 -11.81 -3.53 -18.26
CA TRP A 254 -12.18 -2.42 -17.42
C TRP A 254 -13.41 -2.71 -16.56
N TYR A 255 -13.42 -2.25 -15.31
CA TYR A 255 -14.52 -2.37 -14.36
C TYR A 255 -14.68 -1.09 -13.55
N ASN A 256 -15.91 -0.73 -13.20
CA ASN A 256 -16.19 0.40 -12.32
C ASN A 256 -15.96 0.02 -10.85
N VAL A 257 -15.38 0.96 -10.10
CA VAL A 257 -15.19 0.87 -8.65
C VAL A 257 -15.50 2.22 -8.02
N ASP A 258 -16.45 2.27 -7.11
CA ASP A 258 -16.80 3.48 -6.38
C ASP A 258 -16.46 3.33 -4.89
N VAL A 259 -15.24 3.73 -4.54
CA VAL A 259 -14.72 3.67 -3.16
C VAL A 259 -15.51 4.58 -2.23
N THR A 260 -16.03 5.72 -2.74
CA THR A 260 -16.82 6.67 -1.97
C THR A 260 -18.11 6.04 -1.45
N TRP A 261 -18.84 5.33 -2.32
CA TRP A 261 -20.11 4.72 -1.95
C TRP A 261 -19.95 3.39 -1.21
N ASP A 262 -18.76 2.79 -1.25
CA ASP A 262 -18.41 1.65 -0.41
C ASP A 262 -17.92 2.07 0.98
N ASP A 263 -17.72 3.37 1.24
CA ASP A 263 -17.39 3.91 2.55
C ASP A 263 -18.64 4.15 3.40
N PRO A 264 -18.88 3.37 4.48
CA PRO A 264 -20.01 3.57 5.38
C PRO A 264 -19.73 4.68 6.39
N THR A 265 -20.26 5.87 6.16
CA THR A 265 -20.13 6.97 7.11
C THR A 265 -21.38 7.14 7.98
N LEU A 266 -21.19 7.61 9.21
CA LEU A 266 -22.25 8.00 10.13
C LEU A 266 -22.06 9.45 10.55
N ASN A 267 -22.99 10.34 10.16
CA ASN A 267 -22.89 11.78 10.43
C ASN A 267 -21.57 12.40 9.94
N HIS A 268 -21.06 11.96 8.80
CA HIS A 268 -19.77 12.35 8.23
C HIS A 268 -18.53 11.94 9.06
N GLU A 269 -18.68 10.98 9.94
CA GLU A 269 -17.58 10.33 10.64
C GLU A 269 -17.41 8.89 10.13
N ASN A 270 -16.18 8.40 10.16
CA ASN A 270 -15.87 7.02 9.77
C ASN A 270 -16.63 6.01 10.66
N VAL A 271 -17.14 4.96 10.08
CA VAL A 271 -17.64 3.80 10.84
C VAL A 271 -16.49 2.81 10.97
N GLU A 272 -15.71 2.98 12.03
CA GLU A 272 -14.47 2.26 12.26
C GLU A 272 -14.57 0.75 11.98
N ALA A 273 -13.59 0.24 11.25
CA ALA A 273 -13.47 -1.17 10.88
C ALA A 273 -14.65 -1.74 10.05
N HIS A 274 -15.37 -0.91 9.31
CA HIS A 274 -16.45 -1.34 8.43
C HIS A 274 -16.12 -0.96 6.98
N VAL A 275 -16.20 -1.93 6.08
CA VAL A 275 -15.96 -1.77 4.63
C VAL A 275 -17.07 -2.44 3.88
N LYS A 276 -17.61 -1.82 2.84
CA LYS A 276 -18.56 -2.43 1.91
C LYS A 276 -17.87 -2.72 0.58
N HIS A 277 -18.48 -3.58 -0.22
CA HIS A 277 -18.00 -3.94 -1.56
C HIS A 277 -19.17 -3.89 -2.57
N ASN A 278 -20.20 -3.11 -2.26
CA ASN A 278 -21.41 -3.03 -3.07
C ASN A 278 -21.19 -2.37 -4.43
N PHE A 279 -20.10 -1.60 -4.58
CA PHE A 279 -19.75 -0.86 -5.79
C PHE A 279 -18.37 -1.24 -6.34
N PHE A 280 -17.91 -2.45 -6.07
CA PHE A 280 -16.60 -2.94 -6.45
C PHE A 280 -16.66 -3.85 -7.69
N LEU A 281 -16.03 -3.44 -8.80
CA LEU A 281 -15.85 -4.19 -10.05
C LEU A 281 -17.14 -4.53 -10.82
N TYR A 282 -17.91 -3.55 -11.22
CA TYR A 282 -19.09 -3.73 -12.06
C TYR A 282 -18.90 -3.27 -13.50
N THR A 283 -19.72 -3.81 -14.41
CA THR A 283 -19.87 -3.29 -15.77
C THR A 283 -20.57 -1.92 -15.80
N ASP A 284 -20.46 -1.23 -16.94
CA ASP A 284 -21.21 0.01 -17.17
C ASP A 284 -22.73 -0.23 -17.14
N SER A 285 -23.17 -1.37 -17.67
CA SER A 285 -24.58 -1.72 -17.68
C SER A 285 -25.12 -2.01 -16.29
N ALA A 286 -24.34 -2.68 -15.42
CA ALA A 286 -24.74 -2.96 -14.05
C ALA A 286 -24.82 -1.70 -13.20
N PHE A 287 -23.86 -0.78 -13.34
CA PHE A 287 -23.87 0.51 -12.64
C PHE A 287 -25.07 1.39 -13.00
N GLN A 288 -25.69 1.17 -14.16
CA GLN A 288 -26.86 1.89 -14.64
C GLN A 288 -28.19 1.13 -14.43
N ASP A 289 -28.14 -0.09 -13.87
CA ASP A 289 -29.32 -0.97 -13.74
C ASP A 289 -29.97 -0.83 -12.36
N SER A 290 -31.19 -0.29 -12.35
CA SER A 290 -32.01 -0.19 -11.13
C SER A 290 -32.44 -1.54 -10.52
N SER A 291 -32.23 -2.66 -11.21
CA SER A 291 -32.45 -3.99 -10.65
C SER A 291 -31.25 -4.48 -9.83
N VAL A 292 -30.06 -3.96 -10.12
CA VAL A 292 -28.83 -4.20 -9.35
C VAL A 292 -28.77 -3.25 -8.15
N PHE A 293 -29.01 -1.96 -8.39
CA PHE A 293 -29.03 -0.93 -7.35
C PHE A 293 -30.45 -0.46 -7.11
N THR A 294 -31.07 -0.86 -6.01
CA THR A 294 -32.50 -0.68 -5.72
C THR A 294 -32.94 0.75 -5.43
N TYR A 295 -31.98 1.65 -5.18
CA TYR A 295 -32.26 3.07 -4.94
C TYR A 295 -31.82 3.90 -6.14
N ALA A 296 -32.70 4.78 -6.62
CA ALA A 296 -32.42 5.63 -7.77
C ALA A 296 -31.16 6.51 -7.59
N ASP A 297 -30.86 6.87 -6.35
CA ASP A 297 -29.67 7.66 -6.00
C ASP A 297 -28.36 6.87 -6.12
N ASN A 298 -28.43 5.54 -6.26
CA ASN A 298 -27.26 4.66 -6.40
C ASN A 298 -26.94 4.30 -7.85
N LEU A 299 -27.66 4.88 -8.82
CA LEU A 299 -27.40 4.63 -10.23
C LEU A 299 -26.37 5.62 -10.76
N HIS A 300 -25.29 5.08 -11.32
CA HIS A 300 -24.29 5.88 -12.00
C HIS A 300 -24.77 6.21 -13.42
N THR A 301 -25.03 7.46 -13.69
CA THR A 301 -25.62 7.93 -14.96
C THR A 301 -24.83 9.09 -15.57
N ASP A 302 -25.12 9.40 -16.83
CA ASP A 302 -24.64 10.59 -17.54
C ASP A 302 -23.10 10.74 -17.55
N TYR A 303 -22.41 9.62 -17.66
CA TYR A 303 -20.97 9.60 -17.88
C TYR A 303 -20.62 8.99 -19.24
N ASN A 304 -19.51 9.42 -19.77
CA ASN A 304 -18.97 8.93 -21.02
C ASN A 304 -17.51 8.53 -20.81
N THR A 305 -17.10 7.39 -21.36
CA THR A 305 -15.74 6.91 -21.25
C THR A 305 -15.30 6.21 -22.54
N LEU A 306 -14.02 6.31 -22.85
CA LEU A 306 -13.38 5.51 -23.89
C LEU A 306 -13.09 4.07 -23.44
N PHE A 307 -13.09 3.85 -22.12
CA PHE A 307 -12.75 2.58 -21.49
C PHE A 307 -14.03 1.86 -21.06
N VAL A 308 -14.58 1.09 -21.99
CA VAL A 308 -15.86 0.41 -21.79
C VAL A 308 -15.71 -0.76 -20.84
N SER A 309 -16.53 -0.81 -19.80
CA SER A 309 -16.65 -1.94 -18.87
C SER A 309 -17.79 -2.84 -19.35
N ASP A 310 -17.43 -3.86 -20.13
CA ASP A 310 -18.40 -4.78 -20.80
C ASP A 310 -18.20 -6.27 -20.42
N ASP A 311 -17.22 -6.59 -19.60
CA ASP A 311 -16.99 -7.93 -19.08
C ASP A 311 -17.77 -8.11 -17.78
N ASP A 312 -18.79 -8.98 -17.77
CA ASP A 312 -19.74 -9.19 -16.68
C ASP A 312 -19.29 -10.22 -15.64
N ARG A 313 -18.04 -10.64 -15.65
CA ARG A 313 -17.49 -11.66 -14.76
C ARG A 313 -17.81 -11.39 -13.29
N PHE A 314 -17.62 -10.14 -12.85
CA PHE A 314 -17.81 -9.78 -11.45
C PHE A 314 -19.23 -9.33 -11.11
N ASP A 315 -20.09 -8.99 -12.06
CA ASP A 315 -21.47 -8.52 -11.81
C ASP A 315 -22.30 -9.51 -10.97
N SER A 316 -21.97 -10.81 -11.04
CA SER A 316 -22.66 -11.89 -10.32
C SER A 316 -21.96 -12.34 -9.03
N TYR A 317 -20.91 -11.63 -8.56
CA TYR A 317 -20.15 -12.02 -7.38
C TYR A 317 -20.90 -11.66 -6.08
N GLU A 318 -21.95 -12.45 -5.77
CA GLU A 318 -22.80 -12.21 -4.60
C GLU A 318 -22.04 -12.32 -3.28
N LEU A 319 -21.03 -13.20 -3.20
CA LEU A 319 -20.26 -13.36 -1.98
C LEU A 319 -19.43 -12.10 -1.73
N LEU A 320 -18.63 -11.65 -2.70
CA LEU A 320 -17.80 -10.44 -2.59
C LEU A 320 -18.65 -9.21 -2.25
N HIS A 321 -19.69 -8.94 -3.04
CA HIS A 321 -20.54 -7.76 -2.89
C HIS A 321 -21.34 -7.73 -1.58
N SER A 322 -21.47 -8.88 -0.90
CA SER A 322 -22.14 -8.97 0.42
C SER A 322 -21.21 -8.83 1.62
N LEU A 323 -19.89 -8.71 1.39
CA LEU A 323 -18.95 -8.56 2.49
C LEU A 323 -19.03 -7.14 3.09
N SER A 324 -18.95 -7.08 4.41
CA SER A 324 -18.98 -5.83 5.18
C SER A 324 -17.78 -5.70 6.13
N SER A 325 -16.71 -6.41 5.81
CA SER A 325 -15.42 -6.38 6.48
C SER A 325 -14.33 -6.39 5.42
N ARG A 326 -13.23 -5.75 5.69
CA ARG A 326 -12.04 -5.84 4.83
C ARG A 326 -11.62 -7.29 4.58
N LEU A 327 -10.94 -7.52 3.46
CA LEU A 327 -10.22 -8.74 3.22
C LEU A 327 -8.73 -8.57 3.58
N CYS A 328 -8.09 -9.67 3.96
CA CYS A 328 -6.67 -9.69 4.29
C CYS A 328 -5.93 -10.62 3.33
N TYR A 329 -4.84 -10.13 2.74
CA TYR A 329 -3.95 -10.97 1.94
C TYR A 329 -2.77 -11.42 2.79
N VAL A 330 -2.68 -12.71 3.04
CA VAL A 330 -1.65 -13.30 3.90
C VAL A 330 -1.15 -14.58 3.26
N ASN A 331 0.17 -14.72 3.10
CA ASN A 331 0.80 -15.93 2.54
C ASN A 331 0.19 -16.35 1.18
N ASN A 332 0.03 -15.39 0.26
CA ASN A 332 -0.55 -15.58 -1.08
C ASN A 332 -2.00 -16.09 -1.06
N GLN A 333 -2.76 -15.76 -0.03
CA GLN A 333 -4.15 -16.16 0.13
C GLN A 333 -4.99 -15.00 0.65
N LEU A 334 -6.15 -14.75 0.04
CA LEU A 334 -7.16 -13.85 0.58
C LEU A 334 -7.95 -14.54 1.70
N TYR A 335 -8.11 -13.83 2.81
CA TYR A 335 -8.95 -14.22 3.94
C TYR A 335 -10.08 -13.22 4.10
N MET A 336 -11.24 -13.72 4.49
CA MET A 336 -12.43 -12.90 4.74
C MET A 336 -13.13 -13.30 6.04
N SER A 337 -13.82 -12.33 6.65
CA SER A 337 -14.82 -12.59 7.68
C SER A 337 -16.21 -12.66 7.06
N ARG A 338 -16.95 -13.74 7.31
CA ARG A 338 -18.33 -13.87 6.89
C ARG A 338 -19.25 -13.40 8.01
N ASN A 339 -19.99 -12.33 7.76
CA ASN A 339 -20.82 -11.63 8.74
C ASN A 339 -22.31 -11.96 8.59
N VAL A 340 -22.64 -13.23 8.39
CA VAL A 340 -24.02 -13.72 8.20
C VAL A 340 -24.38 -14.69 9.32
N THR A 341 -25.60 -14.56 9.84
CA THR A 341 -26.12 -15.45 10.90
C THR A 341 -25.92 -16.91 10.53
N ASN A 342 -25.36 -17.69 11.44
CA ASN A 342 -24.99 -19.09 11.33
C ASN A 342 -23.81 -19.41 10.39
N GLU A 343 -23.28 -18.43 9.70
CA GLU A 343 -22.05 -18.57 8.89
C GLU A 343 -20.89 -17.74 9.44
N GLY A 344 -21.06 -17.11 10.60
CA GLY A 344 -20.01 -16.27 11.20
C GLY A 344 -18.69 -17.02 11.33
N GLY A 345 -17.61 -16.43 10.85
CA GLY A 345 -16.31 -17.06 10.91
C GLY A 345 -15.31 -16.52 9.89
N ILE A 346 -14.11 -17.09 9.95
CA ILE A 346 -13.01 -16.79 9.02
C ILE A 346 -12.93 -17.88 7.97
N TYR A 347 -12.73 -17.47 6.73
CA TYR A 347 -12.59 -18.32 5.55
C TYR A 347 -11.46 -17.81 4.67
N THR A 348 -10.89 -18.64 3.81
CA THR A 348 -10.18 -18.16 2.63
C THR A 348 -11.17 -17.84 1.52
N TYR A 349 -10.82 -16.89 0.67
CA TYR A 349 -11.63 -16.44 -0.45
C TYR A 349 -10.90 -16.70 -1.78
N ASP A 350 -11.60 -17.31 -2.72
CA ASP A 350 -11.15 -17.49 -4.10
C ASP A 350 -11.92 -16.53 -5.01
N TYR A 351 -11.27 -15.45 -5.42
CA TYR A 351 -11.87 -14.43 -6.29
C TYR A 351 -12.05 -14.90 -7.74
N LEU A 352 -11.40 -15.96 -8.16
CA LEU A 352 -11.59 -16.49 -9.54
C LEU A 352 -12.96 -17.14 -9.70
N THR A 353 -13.57 -17.59 -8.62
CA THR A 353 -14.83 -18.36 -8.61
C THR A 353 -15.91 -17.79 -7.69
N ASP A 354 -15.65 -16.68 -6.99
CA ASP A 354 -16.49 -16.12 -5.94
C ASP A 354 -16.89 -17.14 -4.88
N THR A 355 -15.93 -17.95 -4.43
CA THR A 355 -16.18 -19.01 -3.46
C THR A 355 -15.30 -18.88 -2.21
N LYS A 356 -15.75 -19.50 -1.13
CA LYS A 356 -15.01 -19.61 0.12
C LYS A 356 -14.64 -21.04 0.45
N SER A 357 -13.57 -21.22 1.23
CA SER A 357 -13.18 -22.51 1.80
C SER A 357 -14.19 -23.06 2.80
N ASP A 358 -13.92 -24.23 3.36
CA ASP A 358 -14.50 -24.62 4.63
C ASP A 358 -14.10 -23.60 5.71
N ARG A 359 -14.95 -23.48 6.74
CA ARG A 359 -14.76 -22.52 7.82
C ARG A 359 -13.50 -22.85 8.64
N LEU A 360 -12.55 -21.92 8.66
CA LEU A 360 -11.30 -22.05 9.41
C LEU A 360 -11.51 -21.77 10.90
N VAL A 361 -12.28 -20.72 11.19
CA VAL A 361 -12.65 -20.33 12.56
C VAL A 361 -14.14 -20.14 12.61
N GLU A 362 -14.82 -20.71 13.61
CA GLU A 362 -16.24 -20.49 13.87
C GLU A 362 -16.43 -19.34 14.84
N ILE A 363 -17.30 -18.38 14.49
CA ILE A 363 -17.65 -17.24 15.33
C ILE A 363 -19.17 -17.23 15.48
N ASN A 364 -19.66 -17.76 16.60
CA ASN A 364 -21.08 -17.85 16.95
C ASN A 364 -21.45 -16.94 18.12
N ASP A 365 -20.56 -16.04 18.48
CA ASP A 365 -20.77 -15.10 19.58
C ASP A 365 -21.95 -14.19 19.28
N ARG A 366 -22.55 -13.69 20.36
CA ARG A 366 -23.78 -12.93 20.30
C ARG A 366 -23.55 -11.48 20.66
N TRP A 367 -23.66 -10.59 19.66
CA TRP A 367 -23.69 -9.14 19.86
C TRP A 367 -25.03 -8.71 20.39
N GLN A 368 -25.06 -7.85 21.40
CA GLN A 368 -26.26 -7.35 22.04
C GLN A 368 -26.50 -5.88 21.68
N TYR A 369 -27.77 -5.54 21.44
CA TYR A 369 -28.16 -4.14 21.42
C TYR A 369 -28.23 -3.66 22.87
N ARG A 370 -27.22 -2.96 23.34
CA ARG A 370 -27.08 -2.59 24.76
C ARG A 370 -28.19 -1.73 25.28
N PRO A 371 -28.79 -0.76 24.50
CA PRO A 371 -29.98 -0.03 24.93
C PRO A 371 -31.21 -0.92 25.15
N ASP A 372 -31.31 -2.06 24.46
CA ASP A 372 -32.37 -3.06 24.66
C ASP A 372 -31.82 -4.49 24.41
N PRO A 373 -31.27 -5.17 25.42
CA PRO A 373 -30.59 -6.46 25.29
C PRO A 373 -31.44 -7.64 24.84
N GLN A 374 -32.77 -7.47 24.68
CA GLN A 374 -33.61 -8.49 24.05
C GLN A 374 -33.26 -8.67 22.55
N TYR A 375 -32.76 -7.63 21.91
CA TYR A 375 -32.26 -7.69 20.53
C TYR A 375 -30.81 -8.11 20.50
N SER A 376 -30.47 -9.02 19.61
CA SER A 376 -29.14 -9.54 19.48
C SER A 376 -28.94 -10.27 18.16
N TRP A 377 -27.70 -10.38 17.75
CA TRP A 377 -27.27 -11.00 16.49
C TRP A 377 -26.10 -11.96 16.71
N ASN A 378 -26.11 -13.10 16.04
CA ASN A 378 -25.05 -14.09 16.14
C ASN A 378 -24.09 -14.00 14.94
N GLY A 379 -22.81 -13.79 15.18
CA GLY A 379 -21.74 -13.87 14.19
C GLY A 379 -21.75 -12.78 13.11
N VAL A 380 -22.48 -11.66 13.31
CA VAL A 380 -22.71 -10.67 12.23
C VAL A 380 -21.84 -9.41 12.28
N TYR A 381 -21.00 -9.22 13.29
CA TYR A 381 -20.16 -8.04 13.42
C TYR A 381 -18.68 -8.38 13.68
N SER A 382 -18.25 -9.56 13.27
CA SER A 382 -16.84 -9.90 13.29
C SER A 382 -16.15 -9.31 12.07
N THR A 383 -15.07 -8.62 12.29
CA THR A 383 -14.16 -8.13 11.24
C THR A 383 -12.78 -8.74 11.42
N ILE A 384 -11.93 -8.59 10.43
CA ILE A 384 -10.54 -9.07 10.47
C ILE A 384 -9.57 -7.97 10.10
N ASP A 385 -8.36 -8.08 10.61
CA ASP A 385 -7.17 -7.38 10.12
C ASP A 385 -5.96 -8.30 10.27
N SER A 386 -4.85 -8.01 9.61
CA SER A 386 -3.71 -8.92 9.59
C SER A 386 -2.36 -8.21 9.68
N GLN A 387 -1.43 -8.89 10.35
CA GLN A 387 -0.03 -8.50 10.38
C GLN A 387 0.87 -9.74 10.63
N ASP A 388 2.00 -9.79 9.94
CA ASP A 388 3.07 -10.78 10.13
C ASP A 388 2.58 -12.25 10.08
N GLY A 389 1.59 -12.54 9.21
CA GLY A 389 1.03 -13.88 9.05
C GLY A 389 0.02 -14.29 10.12
N TYR A 390 -0.43 -13.35 10.93
CA TYR A 390 -1.52 -13.51 11.88
C TYR A 390 -2.76 -12.78 11.38
N ILE A 391 -3.94 -13.36 11.59
CA ILE A 391 -5.23 -12.71 11.38
C ILE A 391 -5.85 -12.46 12.73
N TYR A 392 -6.13 -11.20 13.02
CA TYR A 392 -6.87 -10.78 14.21
C TYR A 392 -8.35 -10.70 13.87
N TYR A 393 -9.20 -11.13 14.81
CA TYR A 393 -10.64 -11.04 14.64
C TYR A 393 -11.32 -10.75 15.98
N ASN A 394 -12.48 -10.10 15.93
CA ASN A 394 -13.23 -9.76 17.13
C ASN A 394 -14.44 -10.67 17.37
N THR A 395 -14.71 -10.86 18.65
CA THR A 395 -16.02 -11.24 19.21
C THR A 395 -16.58 -10.03 19.96
N PRO A 396 -17.82 -10.06 20.50
CA PRO A 396 -18.34 -8.92 21.27
C PRO A 396 -17.45 -8.50 22.46
N SER A 397 -16.75 -9.45 23.06
CA SER A 397 -16.05 -9.25 24.34
C SER A 397 -14.54 -9.44 24.27
N ALA A 398 -13.99 -9.81 23.13
CA ALA A 398 -12.56 -10.09 23.01
C ALA A 398 -12.05 -9.98 21.57
N ILE A 399 -10.76 -9.81 21.44
CA ILE A 399 -10.01 -10.01 20.20
C ILE A 399 -9.26 -11.33 20.31
N TYR A 400 -9.28 -12.08 19.23
CA TYR A 400 -8.53 -13.32 19.04
C TYR A 400 -7.54 -13.18 17.89
N VAL A 401 -6.58 -14.05 17.85
CA VAL A 401 -5.63 -14.17 16.76
C VAL A 401 -5.64 -15.60 16.21
N TYR A 402 -5.65 -15.71 14.89
CA TYR A 402 -5.51 -16.94 14.14
C TYR A 402 -4.13 -16.95 13.45
N ASP A 403 -3.33 -17.97 13.71
CA ASP A 403 -2.06 -18.18 13.02
C ASP A 403 -2.31 -18.90 11.68
N THR A 404 -2.03 -18.23 10.57
CA THR A 404 -2.24 -18.79 9.22
C THR A 404 -1.28 -19.91 8.87
N VAL A 405 -0.21 -20.13 9.67
CA VAL A 405 0.81 -21.15 9.42
C VAL A 405 0.40 -22.50 10.01
N ASP A 406 -0.04 -22.51 11.27
CA ASP A 406 -0.37 -23.75 11.97
C ASP A 406 -1.86 -23.94 12.23
N GLY A 407 -2.69 -22.94 11.91
CA GLY A 407 -4.15 -22.96 12.08
C GLY A 407 -4.59 -22.82 13.53
N SER A 408 -3.70 -22.48 14.44
CA SER A 408 -4.06 -22.31 15.84
C SER A 408 -4.78 -20.99 16.10
N THR A 409 -5.61 -20.97 17.13
CA THR A 409 -6.32 -19.78 17.58
C THR A 409 -6.05 -19.54 19.05
N GLU A 410 -5.79 -18.30 19.42
CA GLU A 410 -5.67 -17.94 20.83
C GLU A 410 -6.40 -16.61 21.12
N ARG A 411 -6.75 -16.43 22.38
CA ARG A 411 -7.33 -15.18 22.86
C ARG A 411 -6.21 -14.17 23.03
N PHE A 412 -6.37 -13.01 22.39
CA PHE A 412 -5.36 -11.97 22.32
C PHE A 412 -5.60 -10.84 23.33
N TRP A 413 -6.84 -10.36 23.42
CA TRP A 413 -7.19 -9.26 24.30
C TRP A 413 -8.64 -9.35 24.75
N ASP A 414 -8.92 -8.88 25.98
CA ASP A 414 -10.25 -8.87 26.60
C ASP A 414 -10.81 -7.45 26.66
N ASN A 415 -12.04 -7.27 26.18
CA ASN A 415 -12.76 -6.03 26.40
C ASN A 415 -13.11 -5.88 27.89
N THR A 416 -12.52 -4.87 28.54
CA THR A 416 -12.74 -4.57 29.95
C THR A 416 -14.09 -3.89 30.22
N GLU A 417 -14.71 -3.31 29.19
CA GLU A 417 -16.01 -2.62 29.24
C GLU A 417 -17.15 -3.48 28.64
N SER A 418 -16.95 -4.80 28.53
CA SER A 418 -17.87 -5.73 27.85
C SER A 418 -19.28 -5.81 28.44
N ASP A 419 -19.50 -5.24 29.62
CA ASP A 419 -20.85 -5.14 30.22
C ASP A 419 -21.68 -4.00 29.59
N THR A 420 -21.05 -3.01 28.96
CA THR A 420 -21.69 -1.82 28.41
C THR A 420 -21.48 -1.64 26.93
N MET A 421 -20.35 -2.10 26.41
CA MET A 421 -19.92 -1.96 25.01
C MET A 421 -19.62 -3.31 24.39
N ASP A 422 -19.99 -3.51 23.14
CA ASP A 422 -19.54 -4.63 22.31
C ASP A 422 -18.49 -4.16 21.31
N ILE A 423 -17.57 -5.05 20.93
CA ILE A 423 -16.60 -4.80 19.86
C ILE A 423 -17.29 -5.07 18.52
N TYR A 424 -17.47 -4.06 17.70
CA TYR A 424 -18.08 -4.12 16.38
C TYR A 424 -17.08 -4.16 15.23
N GLY A 425 -15.79 -4.22 15.54
CA GLY A 425 -14.70 -4.37 14.58
C GLY A 425 -13.35 -4.18 15.24
N LEU A 426 -12.31 -4.34 14.44
CA LEU A 426 -10.95 -4.06 14.86
C LEU A 426 -10.13 -3.52 13.68
N ARG A 427 -9.04 -2.84 14.00
CA ARG A 427 -8.03 -2.43 13.00
C ARG A 427 -6.64 -2.40 13.63
N ILE A 428 -5.64 -2.54 12.77
CA ILE A 428 -4.24 -2.40 13.14
C ILE A 428 -3.73 -1.05 12.66
N ILE A 429 -3.22 -0.24 13.60
CA ILE A 429 -2.60 1.03 13.31
C ILE A 429 -1.13 0.95 13.74
N GLY A 430 -0.21 1.04 12.77
CA GLY A 430 1.19 0.77 13.02
C GLY A 430 1.44 -0.69 13.41
N ASN A 431 1.81 -0.94 14.66
CA ASN A 431 2.02 -2.28 15.22
C ASN A 431 1.06 -2.58 16.40
N THR A 432 -0.05 -1.87 16.48
CA THR A 432 -0.97 -1.98 17.61
C THR A 432 -2.37 -2.31 17.12
N VAL A 433 -3.01 -3.27 17.77
CA VAL A 433 -4.41 -3.65 17.53
C VAL A 433 -5.32 -2.72 18.32
N TYR A 434 -6.38 -2.24 17.68
CA TYR A 434 -7.43 -1.44 18.28
C TYR A 434 -8.78 -2.14 18.13
N ALA A 435 -9.56 -2.17 19.19
CA ALA A 435 -10.96 -2.58 19.17
C ALA A 435 -11.84 -1.38 18.81
N ALA A 436 -12.83 -1.58 17.94
CA ALA A 436 -13.84 -0.58 17.61
C ALA A 436 -15.11 -0.89 18.43
N GLU A 437 -15.30 -0.16 19.53
CA GLU A 437 -16.35 -0.41 20.53
C GLU A 437 -17.53 0.53 20.37
N SER A 438 -18.75 0.00 20.64
CA SER A 438 -19.98 0.77 20.67
C SER A 438 -21.06 0.11 21.54
N GLU A 439 -22.08 0.88 21.94
CA GLU A 439 -23.30 0.35 22.59
C GLU A 439 -24.23 -0.37 21.61
N ASP A 440 -24.15 -0.03 20.32
CA ASP A 440 -24.98 -0.64 19.27
C ASP A 440 -24.31 -0.53 17.88
N PRO A 441 -24.75 -1.37 16.91
CA PRO A 441 -24.12 -1.42 15.59
C PRO A 441 -24.32 -0.17 14.73
N ASN A 442 -25.27 0.71 15.05
CA ASN A 442 -25.63 1.89 14.28
C ASN A 442 -25.11 3.20 14.91
N SER A 443 -24.33 3.09 15.99
CA SER A 443 -23.71 4.22 16.66
C SER A 443 -22.24 4.34 16.25
N ALA A 444 -21.69 5.53 16.47
CA ALA A 444 -20.27 5.77 16.29
C ALA A 444 -19.45 4.80 17.16
N ARG A 445 -18.38 4.29 16.59
CA ARG A 445 -17.47 3.37 17.26
C ARG A 445 -16.26 4.13 17.77
N THR A 446 -15.82 3.77 18.96
CA THR A 446 -14.60 4.35 19.56
C THR A 446 -13.47 3.34 19.47
N LEU A 447 -12.31 3.78 18.96
CA LEU A 447 -11.11 2.94 18.96
C LEU A 447 -10.50 2.88 20.36
N VAL A 448 -10.43 1.68 20.89
CA VAL A 448 -9.78 1.37 22.17
C VAL A 448 -8.53 0.56 21.89
N GLN A 449 -7.40 1.03 22.38
CA GLN A 449 -6.14 0.32 22.21
C GLN A 449 -6.18 -1.01 22.96
N ALA A 450 -5.94 -2.10 22.23
CA ALA A 450 -5.81 -3.43 22.81
C ALA A 450 -4.34 -3.70 23.21
N ASP A 451 -3.55 -4.28 22.32
CA ASP A 451 -2.17 -4.65 22.58
C ASP A 451 -1.35 -4.55 21.29
N GLU A 452 -0.02 -4.63 21.39
CA GLU A 452 0.86 -4.74 20.23
C GLU A 452 0.63 -6.05 19.48
N CYS A 453 0.74 -5.99 18.15
CA CYS A 453 0.64 -7.19 17.30
C CYS A 453 1.67 -8.24 17.71
N LYS A 454 1.27 -9.50 17.62
CA LYS A 454 2.17 -10.63 17.82
C LYS A 454 3.29 -10.57 16.78
N LYS A 455 4.46 -10.94 17.26
CA LYS A 455 5.60 -11.19 16.39
C LYS A 455 5.77 -12.70 16.25
N ARG A 456 6.22 -13.14 15.11
CA ARG A 456 6.52 -14.54 14.90
C ARG A 456 7.63 -15.00 15.86
N THR A 457 7.60 -16.27 16.19
CA THR A 457 8.56 -16.85 17.13
C THR A 457 9.36 -17.96 16.47
N VAL A 458 10.64 -18.05 16.84
CA VAL A 458 11.47 -19.22 16.55
C VAL A 458 11.28 -20.22 17.68
N PRO A 459 10.70 -21.40 17.42
CA PRO A 459 10.47 -22.40 18.46
C PRO A 459 11.81 -23.06 18.87
N TYR A 460 11.94 -23.29 20.13
CA TYR A 460 13.07 -24.04 20.73
C TYR A 460 12.54 -25.08 21.72
N VAL A 461 12.99 -26.29 21.56
CA VAL A 461 12.63 -27.37 22.50
C VAL A 461 13.88 -27.73 23.32
N THR A 462 13.83 -27.53 24.63
CA THR A 462 14.92 -27.89 25.52
C THR A 462 15.14 -29.41 25.55
N SER A 463 16.29 -29.83 25.98
CA SER A 463 16.58 -31.27 26.21
C SER A 463 15.63 -31.92 27.22
N GLY A 464 14.94 -31.12 28.04
CA GLY A 464 13.90 -31.56 28.95
C GLY A 464 12.50 -31.63 28.37
N GLY A 465 12.33 -31.26 27.09
CA GLY A 465 11.05 -31.24 26.41
C GLY A 465 10.20 -29.98 26.67
N GLU A 466 10.77 -28.95 27.30
CA GLU A 466 10.11 -27.64 27.45
C GLU A 466 10.23 -26.85 26.17
N GLU A 467 9.13 -26.34 25.66
CA GLU A 467 9.10 -25.46 24.49
C GLU A 467 9.30 -24.01 24.91
N ILE A 468 10.28 -23.35 24.32
CA ILE A 468 10.55 -21.91 24.48
C ILE A 468 10.46 -21.26 23.11
N SER A 469 9.84 -20.09 23.04
CA SER A 469 9.72 -19.32 21.80
C SER A 469 10.58 -18.07 21.87
N LEU A 470 11.42 -17.85 20.86
CA LEU A 470 12.20 -16.64 20.66
C LEU A 470 11.47 -15.73 19.68
N THR A 471 11.34 -14.46 19.98
CA THR A 471 10.70 -13.51 19.08
C THR A 471 11.53 -13.31 17.82
N ALA A 472 10.90 -13.40 16.65
CA ALA A 472 11.51 -13.18 15.35
C ALA A 472 10.74 -12.15 14.55
N GLU A 473 11.46 -11.30 13.80
CA GLU A 473 10.86 -10.26 12.99
C GLU A 473 11.73 -9.95 11.77
N PHE A 474 11.08 -9.59 10.66
CA PHE A 474 11.75 -8.95 9.53
C PHE A 474 11.90 -7.46 9.82
N GLU A 475 13.04 -6.90 9.48
CA GLU A 475 13.31 -5.48 9.67
C GLU A 475 13.14 -4.73 8.35
N ARG A 476 12.29 -3.69 8.37
CA ARG A 476 12.03 -2.86 7.19
C ARG A 476 13.12 -1.81 6.98
N ASP A 477 13.60 -1.22 8.08
CA ASP A 477 14.64 -0.19 8.09
C ASP A 477 15.86 -0.75 8.84
N ALA A 478 16.69 -1.52 8.14
CA ALA A 478 17.94 -2.00 8.73
C ALA A 478 18.90 -0.81 8.86
N GLU A 479 19.03 -0.26 10.06
CA GLU A 479 20.12 0.64 10.36
C GLU A 479 21.44 -0.09 10.06
N ASP A 480 22.19 0.43 9.09
CA ASP A 480 23.56 0.07 8.78
C ASP A 480 23.84 -1.38 8.30
N THR A 481 23.50 -1.63 7.04
CA THR A 481 24.00 -2.81 6.30
C THR A 481 25.39 -2.57 5.68
N THR A 482 26.00 -1.40 5.87
CA THR A 482 27.23 -0.97 5.18
C THR A 482 28.51 -1.63 5.71
N ASN A 483 28.47 -2.27 6.87
CA ASN A 483 29.63 -2.89 7.49
C ASN A 483 29.96 -4.30 6.96
N PHE A 484 29.12 -4.88 6.12
CA PHE A 484 29.46 -6.10 5.41
C PHE A 484 30.28 -5.72 4.17
N GLY A 485 31.54 -6.08 4.15
CA GLY A 485 32.42 -5.95 2.99
C GLY A 485 31.84 -6.73 1.80
N ILE A 486 31.09 -6.07 0.95
CA ILE A 486 30.50 -6.65 -0.24
C ILE A 486 31.62 -6.96 -1.22
N SER A 487 31.95 -8.24 -1.38
CA SER A 487 32.85 -8.64 -2.47
C SER A 487 32.11 -8.54 -3.80
N ASN A 488 32.78 -8.10 -4.85
CA ASN A 488 32.22 -7.85 -6.18
C ASN A 488 31.72 -9.11 -6.94
N VAL A 489 31.58 -10.25 -6.29
CA VAL A 489 31.24 -11.53 -6.91
C VAL A 489 30.05 -12.14 -6.17
N PHE A 490 28.88 -11.51 -6.30
CA PHE A 490 27.66 -12.15 -5.82
C PHE A 490 27.20 -13.23 -6.79
N LYS A 491 26.89 -14.38 -6.25
CA LYS A 491 25.90 -15.28 -6.82
C LYS A 491 24.52 -14.62 -6.68
N ASN A 492 23.49 -15.23 -7.24
CA ASN A 492 22.16 -14.60 -7.27
C ASN A 492 21.57 -14.31 -5.89
N ILE A 493 21.78 -15.16 -4.92
CA ILE A 493 21.41 -14.96 -3.51
C ILE A 493 22.57 -15.35 -2.61
N GLU A 494 22.70 -14.68 -1.48
CA GLU A 494 23.78 -14.94 -0.53
C GLU A 494 23.35 -14.59 0.90
N LEU A 495 23.73 -15.42 1.88
CA LEU A 495 23.66 -15.03 3.28
C LEU A 495 24.96 -14.33 3.65
N LEU A 496 24.89 -13.01 3.87
CA LEU A 496 26.06 -12.19 4.18
C LEU A 496 26.61 -12.44 5.58
N GLY A 497 25.75 -12.87 6.52
CA GLY A 497 26.19 -13.17 7.88
C GLY A 497 25.22 -12.68 8.94
N VAL A 498 25.74 -12.48 10.14
CA VAL A 498 24.97 -12.19 11.35
C VAL A 498 25.55 -10.95 12.03
N GLN A 499 24.66 -10.09 12.48
CA GLN A 499 25.00 -8.90 13.29
C GLN A 499 24.34 -8.99 14.67
N VAL A 500 24.94 -8.33 15.65
CA VAL A 500 24.25 -8.00 16.89
C VAL A 500 23.36 -6.79 16.66
N LYS A 501 22.09 -6.91 16.97
CA LYS A 501 21.16 -5.79 16.95
C LYS A 501 21.33 -4.97 18.23
N ASN A 502 21.75 -3.71 18.12
CA ASN A 502 21.84 -2.79 19.25
C ASN A 502 20.47 -2.20 19.55
N SER A 503 20.08 -2.10 20.82
CA SER A 503 18.86 -1.40 21.18
C SER A 503 19.07 0.11 21.08
N SER A 504 18.07 0.82 20.57
CA SER A 504 18.06 2.30 20.49
C SER A 504 18.10 2.98 21.86
N ASN A 505 17.88 2.25 22.95
CA ASN A 505 17.74 2.76 24.32
C ASN A 505 19.00 2.53 25.20
N GLY A 506 20.09 1.99 24.64
CA GLY A 506 21.32 1.76 25.40
C GLY A 506 21.26 0.57 26.39
N GLU A 507 20.18 -0.20 26.38
CA GLU A 507 20.10 -1.48 27.08
C GLU A 507 20.77 -2.58 26.22
N GLU A 508 21.46 -3.52 26.83
CA GLU A 508 22.05 -4.66 26.12
C GLU A 508 20.93 -5.48 25.44
N SER A 509 20.74 -5.28 24.16
CA SER A 509 19.83 -6.10 23.37
C SER A 509 20.50 -7.45 23.08
N ARG A 510 19.96 -8.51 23.62
CA ARG A 510 20.36 -9.89 23.28
C ARG A 510 19.62 -10.36 22.02
N SER A 511 19.88 -9.69 20.93
CA SER A 511 19.25 -9.93 19.64
C SER A 511 20.28 -10.04 18.55
N VAL A 512 20.02 -10.91 17.59
CA VAL A 512 20.88 -11.09 16.43
C VAL A 512 20.09 -10.85 15.16
N ARG A 513 20.76 -10.35 14.15
CA ARG A 513 20.20 -10.09 12.84
C ARG A 513 20.93 -10.93 11.81
N PHE A 514 20.19 -11.71 11.03
CA PHE A 514 20.67 -12.38 9.84
C PHE A 514 20.49 -11.45 8.66
N VAL A 515 21.49 -11.35 7.80
CA VAL A 515 21.46 -10.47 6.63
C VAL A 515 21.67 -11.30 5.39
N SER A 516 20.74 -11.23 4.47
CA SER A 516 20.86 -11.81 3.13
C SER A 516 20.82 -10.73 2.07
N VAL A 517 21.38 -11.01 0.91
CA VAL A 517 21.35 -10.13 -0.25
C VAL A 517 20.83 -10.88 -1.46
N LEU A 518 19.97 -10.22 -2.22
CA LEU A 518 19.53 -10.69 -3.54
C LEU A 518 19.75 -9.61 -4.58
N LYS A 519 19.91 -10.04 -5.83
CA LYS A 519 19.86 -9.12 -6.97
C LYS A 519 18.41 -8.72 -7.24
N ASP A 520 18.20 -7.46 -7.54
CA ASP A 520 16.89 -6.93 -7.91
C ASP A 520 16.25 -7.69 -9.08
N THR A 521 17.04 -8.14 -10.04
CA THR A 521 16.55 -8.97 -11.14
C THR A 521 15.94 -10.31 -10.72
N LEU A 522 16.30 -10.83 -9.56
CA LEU A 522 15.67 -12.04 -9.01
C LEU A 522 14.35 -11.76 -8.32
N LEU A 523 14.21 -10.57 -7.75
CA LEU A 523 12.97 -10.18 -7.08
C LEU A 523 11.80 -10.04 -8.05
N GLN A 524 12.07 -9.67 -9.30
CA GLN A 524 11.05 -9.59 -10.35
C GLN A 524 10.39 -10.95 -10.64
N ASP A 525 11.12 -12.05 -10.42
CA ASP A 525 10.63 -13.40 -10.63
C ASP A 525 10.32 -14.15 -9.32
N ALA A 526 10.42 -13.46 -8.17
CA ALA A 526 10.18 -14.07 -6.87
C ALA A 526 8.68 -14.12 -6.54
N ALA A 527 8.16 -15.31 -6.31
CA ALA A 527 6.83 -15.51 -5.74
C ALA A 527 6.85 -15.45 -4.21
N ASP A 528 7.98 -15.79 -3.59
CA ASP A 528 8.19 -15.73 -2.15
C ASP A 528 9.69 -15.74 -1.82
N TYR A 529 10.06 -15.15 -0.69
CA TYR A 529 11.38 -15.28 -0.09
C TYR A 529 11.28 -15.12 1.42
N GLY A 530 12.29 -15.59 2.15
CA GLY A 530 12.27 -15.52 3.60
C GLY A 530 13.36 -16.32 4.26
N PHE A 531 13.15 -16.65 5.52
CA PHE A 531 14.09 -17.46 6.32
C PHE A 531 13.41 -18.69 6.88
N ILE A 532 14.16 -19.79 6.92
CA ILE A 532 13.85 -20.94 7.76
C ILE A 532 14.77 -20.82 8.98
N ALA A 533 14.22 -20.70 10.18
CA ALA A 533 15.00 -20.49 11.39
C ALA A 533 14.73 -21.56 12.44
N VAL A 534 15.80 -21.99 13.11
CA VAL A 534 15.76 -22.96 14.20
C VAL A 534 16.58 -22.47 15.38
N ALA A 535 16.18 -22.85 16.59
CA ALA A 535 16.91 -22.58 17.80
C ALA A 535 17.21 -23.90 18.52
N ALA A 536 18.39 -23.99 19.15
CA ALA A 536 18.84 -25.16 19.89
C ALA A 536 19.67 -24.75 21.11
N GLY A 537 20.04 -25.71 21.95
CA GLY A 537 20.84 -25.48 23.14
C GLY A 537 22.27 -25.02 22.86
N SER A 538 22.74 -25.17 21.64
CA SER A 538 24.05 -24.69 21.19
C SER A 538 24.07 -24.28 19.72
N LYS A 539 25.09 -23.50 19.33
CA LYS A 539 25.37 -23.12 17.95
C LYS A 539 25.56 -24.36 17.05
N ALA A 540 26.28 -25.37 17.52
CA ALA A 540 26.55 -26.57 16.74
C ALA A 540 25.26 -27.35 16.45
N GLU A 541 24.42 -27.52 17.44
CA GLU A 541 23.13 -28.20 17.31
C GLU A 541 22.18 -27.43 16.40
N ALA A 542 22.08 -26.10 16.55
CA ALA A 542 21.26 -25.26 15.65
C ALA A 542 21.71 -25.36 14.19
N ARG A 543 23.02 -25.40 13.95
CA ARG A 543 23.61 -25.59 12.62
C ARG A 543 23.28 -26.95 12.03
N GLU A 544 23.40 -28.02 12.85
CA GLU A 544 23.06 -29.38 12.42
C GLU A 544 21.57 -29.45 12.01
N LEU A 545 20.68 -28.89 12.81
CA LEU A 545 19.26 -28.83 12.50
C LEU A 545 18.96 -28.01 11.23
N ALA A 546 19.72 -26.94 10.97
CA ALA A 546 19.50 -26.09 9.80
C ALA A 546 20.01 -26.65 8.48
N ASN A 547 21.07 -27.49 8.53
CA ASN A 547 21.74 -27.98 7.32
C ASN A 547 20.84 -28.77 6.38
N ASP A 548 19.88 -29.50 6.92
CA ASP A 548 18.96 -30.34 6.13
C ASP A 548 17.57 -29.72 5.93
N LEU A 549 17.34 -28.49 6.43
CA LEU A 549 16.04 -27.84 6.33
C LEU A 549 15.84 -27.22 4.95
N THR A 550 14.69 -27.55 4.38
CA THR A 550 14.16 -26.98 3.14
C THR A 550 12.70 -26.60 3.36
N LEU A 551 12.10 -25.85 2.44
CA LEU A 551 10.66 -25.55 2.50
C LEU A 551 9.79 -26.81 2.50
N ASP A 552 10.27 -27.91 1.90
CA ASP A 552 9.52 -29.16 1.80
C ASP A 552 9.50 -29.96 3.12
N ASN A 553 10.50 -29.79 3.97
CA ASN A 553 10.64 -30.59 5.19
C ASN A 553 10.64 -29.76 6.49
N ALA A 554 10.76 -28.44 6.39
CA ALA A 554 10.71 -27.56 7.55
C ALA A 554 9.30 -27.58 8.18
N PRO A 555 9.19 -27.67 9.52
CA PRO A 555 7.92 -27.39 10.15
C PRO A 555 7.42 -25.98 9.79
N ALA A 556 6.13 -25.82 9.51
CA ALA A 556 5.58 -24.55 9.07
C ALA A 556 5.91 -23.39 10.02
N ARG A 557 5.91 -23.65 11.34
CA ARG A 557 6.28 -22.67 12.37
C ARG A 557 7.74 -22.20 12.36
N ASN A 558 8.61 -22.85 11.59
CA ASN A 558 10.01 -22.49 11.40
C ASN A 558 10.24 -21.67 10.11
N VAL A 559 9.21 -21.52 9.27
CA VAL A 559 9.28 -20.80 8.01
C VAL A 559 8.74 -19.38 8.21
N PHE A 560 9.55 -18.40 7.90
CA PHE A 560 9.24 -16.97 8.01
C PHE A 560 9.28 -16.39 6.61
N SER A 561 8.10 -16.31 5.98
CA SER A 561 7.92 -15.79 4.62
C SER A 561 7.77 -14.27 4.64
N CYS A 562 8.39 -13.58 3.69
CA CYS A 562 8.17 -12.16 3.41
C CYS A 562 7.11 -11.93 2.32
N GLY A 563 6.73 -12.97 1.59
CA GLY A 563 6.04 -12.83 0.31
C GLY A 563 6.97 -12.36 -0.81
N GLY A 564 6.55 -12.53 -2.05
CA GLY A 564 7.22 -11.95 -3.21
C GLY A 564 6.95 -10.45 -3.24
N THR A 565 7.96 -9.63 -3.54
CA THR A 565 7.81 -8.19 -3.50
C THR A 565 8.46 -7.54 -4.70
N ASP A 566 7.76 -6.56 -5.28
CA ASP A 566 8.32 -5.65 -6.25
C ASP A 566 9.16 -4.59 -5.53
N ASN A 567 10.27 -4.20 -6.14
CA ASN A 567 11.21 -3.22 -5.65
C ASN A 567 10.62 -1.83 -5.43
N ASN A 568 9.46 -1.55 -6.00
CA ASN A 568 8.78 -0.26 -5.93
C ASN A 568 7.65 -0.25 -4.90
N VAL A 569 7.31 -1.39 -4.33
CA VAL A 569 6.23 -1.51 -3.36
C VAL A 569 6.82 -1.58 -1.97
N SER A 570 6.40 -0.69 -1.11
CA SER A 570 7.01 -0.52 0.21
C SER A 570 6.52 -1.50 1.27
N GLY A 571 5.81 -2.55 0.89
CA GLY A 571 5.59 -3.74 1.73
C GLY A 571 6.85 -4.55 1.97
N ASP A 572 7.87 -4.23 1.22
CA ASP A 572 9.15 -4.90 1.21
C ASP A 572 9.87 -4.86 2.55
N TYR A 573 10.27 -6.01 3.01
CA TYR A 573 11.22 -6.14 4.10
C TYR A 573 12.65 -6.00 3.54
N GLY A 574 13.46 -5.17 4.19
CA GLY A 574 14.84 -4.95 3.80
C GLY A 574 15.10 -3.60 3.13
N VAL A 575 16.32 -3.38 2.70
CA VAL A 575 16.81 -2.11 2.18
C VAL A 575 17.55 -2.31 0.86
N HIS A 576 17.23 -1.50 -0.15
CA HIS A 576 17.99 -1.47 -1.39
C HIS A 576 19.31 -0.72 -1.22
N ASN A 577 20.33 -1.15 -1.96
CA ASN A 577 21.52 -0.33 -2.14
C ASN A 577 21.19 0.94 -2.98
N SER A 578 22.10 1.92 -2.98
CA SER A 578 21.86 3.25 -3.56
C SER A 578 21.53 3.25 -5.06
N ASP A 579 21.97 2.25 -5.81
CA ASP A 579 21.72 2.10 -7.25
C ASP A 579 20.63 1.06 -7.56
N LYS A 580 19.95 0.55 -6.54
CA LYS A 580 18.88 -0.45 -6.64
C LYS A 580 19.24 -1.69 -7.44
N THR A 581 20.50 -2.15 -7.37
CA THR A 581 20.94 -3.40 -8.03
C THR A 581 20.85 -4.61 -7.11
N TYR A 582 20.79 -4.35 -5.80
CA TYR A 582 20.70 -5.36 -4.76
C TYR A 582 19.73 -4.94 -3.66
N LYS A 583 19.09 -5.92 -3.05
CA LYS A 583 18.28 -5.76 -1.85
C LYS A 583 18.87 -6.55 -0.70
N TYR A 584 19.01 -5.90 0.45
CA TYR A 584 19.38 -6.52 1.71
C TYR A 584 18.13 -6.86 2.49
N VAL A 585 17.95 -8.13 2.83
CA VAL A 585 16.83 -8.59 3.66
C VAL A 585 17.38 -8.97 5.04
N THR A 586 16.81 -8.40 6.08
CA THR A 586 17.25 -8.62 7.45
C THR A 586 16.17 -9.29 8.27
N PHE A 587 16.57 -10.31 9.01
CA PHE A 587 15.71 -11.08 9.89
C PHE A 587 16.34 -11.11 11.30
N ALA A 588 15.65 -10.51 12.26
CA ALA A 588 16.14 -10.40 13.64
C ALA A 588 15.48 -11.44 14.53
N VAL A 589 16.27 -12.07 15.38
CA VAL A 589 15.80 -12.92 16.48
C VAL A 589 16.16 -12.26 17.79
N ASN A 590 15.15 -11.94 18.57
CA ASN A 590 15.26 -11.22 19.82
C ASN A 590 15.22 -12.18 21.02
N ASN A 591 15.64 -11.68 22.17
CA ASN A 591 15.62 -12.37 23.46
C ASN A 591 16.54 -13.61 23.54
N LEU A 592 17.56 -13.66 22.70
CA LEU A 592 18.60 -14.68 22.80
C LEU A 592 19.28 -14.62 24.18
N ARG A 593 19.52 -15.79 24.76
CA ARG A 593 20.32 -15.94 25.98
C ARG A 593 21.46 -16.93 25.68
N ASP A 594 21.39 -18.14 26.21
CA ASP A 594 22.43 -19.15 26.03
C ASP A 594 22.03 -20.16 24.92
N TYR A 595 21.32 -19.69 23.89
CA TYR A 595 20.85 -20.52 22.79
C TYR A 595 21.65 -20.26 21.52
N GLY A 596 21.78 -21.29 20.68
CA GLY A 596 22.19 -21.18 19.31
C GLY A 596 20.94 -20.96 18.41
N VAL A 597 21.06 -20.09 17.44
CA VAL A 597 20.05 -19.91 16.39
C VAL A 597 20.73 -20.05 15.05
N ALA A 598 20.10 -20.81 14.15
CA ALA A 598 20.52 -20.91 12.75
C ALA A 598 19.37 -20.48 11.85
N ALA A 599 19.71 -19.84 10.74
CA ALA A 599 18.72 -19.45 9.74
C ALA A 599 19.25 -19.70 8.32
N VAL A 600 18.38 -20.18 7.46
CA VAL A 600 18.63 -20.41 6.04
C VAL A 600 17.73 -19.47 5.25
N PHE A 601 18.31 -18.62 4.42
CA PHE A 601 17.56 -17.76 3.53
C PHE A 601 17.15 -18.52 2.28
N TYR A 602 15.91 -18.33 1.83
CA TYR A 602 15.39 -18.94 0.60
C TYR A 602 14.72 -17.90 -0.29
N ILE A 603 14.63 -18.22 -1.58
CA ILE A 603 13.80 -17.53 -2.56
C ILE A 603 13.05 -18.59 -3.37
N LYS A 604 11.76 -18.36 -3.60
CA LYS A 604 10.90 -19.21 -4.42
C LYS A 604 10.45 -18.41 -5.64
N ASP A 605 10.67 -18.91 -6.85
CA ASP A 605 10.26 -18.25 -8.06
C ASP A 605 8.77 -18.54 -8.41
N THR A 606 8.24 -17.84 -9.39
CA THR A 606 6.87 -18.02 -9.90
C THR A 606 6.60 -19.41 -10.51
N ASN A 607 7.65 -20.19 -10.79
CA ASN A 607 7.54 -21.59 -11.25
C ASN A 607 7.64 -22.60 -10.09
N ASN A 608 7.63 -22.14 -8.84
CA ASN A 608 7.80 -22.92 -7.63
C ASN A 608 9.20 -23.55 -7.46
N ASN A 609 10.23 -23.09 -8.16
CA ASN A 609 11.60 -23.50 -7.87
C ASN A 609 12.11 -22.77 -6.64
N VAL A 610 12.74 -23.49 -5.72
CA VAL A 610 13.28 -22.91 -4.48
C VAL A 610 14.81 -22.92 -4.51
N PHE A 611 15.39 -21.77 -4.20
CA PHE A 611 16.82 -21.58 -4.14
C PHE A 611 17.18 -21.16 -2.70
N TYR A 612 18.27 -21.68 -2.19
CA TYR A 612 18.76 -21.38 -0.84
C TYR A 612 20.08 -20.62 -0.92
N ALA A 613 20.27 -19.67 0.00
CA ALA A 613 21.53 -18.94 0.08
C ALA A 613 22.67 -19.89 0.47
N PRO A 614 23.76 -19.94 -0.31
CA PRO A 614 24.94 -20.71 0.05
C PRO A 614 25.65 -20.06 1.24
N TYR A 615 26.41 -20.85 1.96
CA TYR A 615 27.36 -20.32 2.93
C TYR A 615 28.40 -19.45 2.27
N THR A 616 28.81 -18.38 2.94
CA THR A 616 29.95 -17.57 2.54
C THR A 616 31.06 -17.73 3.60
N ASP A 617 32.25 -17.99 3.14
CA ASP A 617 33.43 -18.14 4.04
C ASP A 617 34.11 -16.78 4.31
N SER A 618 33.54 -15.67 3.83
CA SER A 618 34.19 -14.34 3.85
C SER A 618 34.12 -13.63 5.20
N LEU A 619 33.25 -14.04 6.10
CA LEU A 619 32.98 -13.34 7.36
C LEU A 619 33.47 -14.07 8.64
N GLY A 620 34.19 -15.15 8.50
CA GLY A 620 34.70 -15.93 9.62
C GLY A 620 33.63 -16.79 10.34
N ASP A 621 34.06 -17.59 11.28
CA ASP A 621 33.25 -18.63 11.90
C ASP A 621 31.97 -18.16 12.61
N VAL A 622 31.91 -16.90 13.01
CA VAL A 622 30.74 -16.36 13.72
C VAL A 622 29.63 -15.97 12.75
N TYR A 623 29.96 -15.52 11.55
CA TYR A 623 29.03 -14.87 10.64
C TYR A 623 28.61 -15.75 9.46
N ASN A 624 29.44 -16.72 9.10
CA ASN A 624 29.30 -17.42 7.83
C ASN A 624 28.62 -18.75 7.96
N ASN A 625 27.74 -19.08 8.66
CA ASN A 625 27.11 -20.41 8.68
C ASN A 625 25.66 -20.41 9.15
N CYS A 626 24.96 -19.34 8.99
CA CYS A 626 23.56 -19.26 9.43
C CYS A 626 23.32 -19.63 10.90
N ALA A 627 24.36 -20.00 11.66
CA ALA A 627 24.24 -20.43 13.05
C ALA A 627 24.96 -19.44 13.96
N VAL A 628 24.28 -18.95 14.98
CA VAL A 628 24.82 -17.95 15.89
C VAL A 628 24.85 -18.45 17.33
N ASP A 629 25.90 -18.04 18.00
CA ASP A 629 26.01 -18.07 19.44
C ASP A 629 26.26 -16.66 19.94
N TRP A 630 25.41 -16.19 20.84
CA TRP A 630 25.47 -14.82 21.33
C TRP A 630 26.86 -14.45 21.90
N ASN A 631 27.46 -15.33 22.70
CA ASN A 631 28.75 -15.05 23.29
C ASN A 631 29.86 -14.94 22.24
N ALA A 632 29.84 -15.78 21.21
CA ALA A 632 30.78 -15.70 20.10
C ALA A 632 30.64 -14.39 19.30
N ILE A 633 29.43 -13.93 19.08
CA ILE A 633 29.17 -12.64 18.40
C ILE A 633 29.72 -11.47 19.22
N LEU A 634 29.44 -11.43 20.52
CA LEU A 634 29.94 -10.37 21.39
C LEU A 634 31.46 -10.33 21.46
N GLN A 635 32.10 -11.49 21.44
CA GLN A 635 33.58 -11.58 21.41
C GLN A 635 34.17 -11.12 20.09
N ALA A 636 33.49 -11.36 18.98
CA ALA A 636 33.96 -10.96 17.65
C ALA A 636 33.82 -9.45 17.38
N GLN A 637 32.99 -8.76 18.16
CA GLN A 637 32.78 -7.30 18.03
C GLN A 637 33.65 -6.46 18.98
N GLN A 638 34.36 -7.10 19.94
CA GLN A 638 35.36 -6.46 20.80
C GLN A 638 36.72 -6.43 20.14
#